data_d257c2aa528eeda4b2f290c58464ec19
#
_entry.id   d257c2aa528eeda4b2f290c58464ec19
#
_cell.length_a   1.000
_cell.length_b   1.000
_cell.length_c   1.000
_cell.angle_alpha   90.00
_cell.angle_beta   90.00
_cell.angle_gamma   90.00
#
_symmetry.space_group_name_H-M   'P 1'
#
loop_
_entity.id
_entity.type
_entity.pdbx_description
1 polymer ?
#
loop_
_entity_poly.entity_id
_entity_poly.type
_entity_poly.pdbx_seq_one_letter_code
_entity_poly.pdbx_strand_id
1 'polypeptide(L)'
;MKYLVIAEKPSVARSISKVIGAYKHEDGYLEGGDCVVSWCLGHLAEYAAPEYYDERYKSWRFDDLPILPEEWKLLVSEDKKAHFNILRKLLRSKDFDYVVNACDAGREGEAIFRRVYGLAESKLPVKRLWISSMEDAAIQQGFDSLKNGAEYDNLFAASECRAKADWLIGMNGTRAFTKKYGRRQTIGRVQTPTLVMLTERQSKIQNFVKEPYYKVEITGNGIVAESERMEQEQDADTVQAACDGQCAVVGSIERKRKEQSAPKLYDLTTLQREANRYYGFTASQTLKIVQELYEEKLVTYPRTDSQYITEDMRQTMTDLLKHYGGEANGVKQVVNNKKVTDHHAILPTLESCKRELNSLSGDKKKVFALIVWKMQQAVQPPYIYEDILVTVCCQDEKFTAKYKNVLQAGHTAMPVPFAEQEKSKGVAFPKKLEQGAVIPVVSAEKKQGFTSPPKAFTEDTLLSAMETAGNKEFEKDTEKKGLGTPATRAAILEKLVSSGYVERKGKQILPSAEGVTAIANIPDYLKSASMTAEWENELLRMERGETKPADFMQGIGGLLERMLADLRQIPTVQESTTYNKVSIGDCPVCGKPVCEGRQNFYCSDRDCKFALWKESKYLSGMKKTLTKKMATDLLKKGRTHVKDFYSAKKDKTFAADLVMAIENGRAQYSLEFPKTPAKK
;
A
#
# COMPACT_ATOMS: atom_id res chain seq x y z
N MET A 1 -4.75 -44.17 -0.93
CA MET A 1 -3.86 -43.34 -1.79
C MET A 1 -3.28 -42.26 -0.91
N LYS A 2 -1.98 -42.33 -0.59
CA LYS A 2 -1.34 -41.40 0.36
C LYS A 2 -0.86 -40.14 -0.37
N TYR A 3 -1.14 -38.94 0.13
CA TYR A 3 -0.78 -37.68 -0.53
C TYR A 3 -0.16 -36.65 0.41
N LEU A 4 0.65 -35.76 -0.17
CA LEU A 4 1.29 -34.65 0.51
C LEU A 4 0.58 -33.34 0.16
N VAL A 5 0.32 -32.49 1.14
CA VAL A 5 -0.23 -31.13 0.94
C VAL A 5 0.81 -30.12 1.37
N ILE A 6 1.08 -29.12 0.53
CA ILE A 6 1.98 -28.01 0.84
C ILE A 6 1.19 -26.71 0.83
N ALA A 7 0.99 -26.11 2.00
CA ALA A 7 0.36 -24.82 2.19
C ALA A 7 1.38 -23.66 2.17
N GLU A 8 0.93 -22.41 2.03
CA GLU A 8 1.82 -21.26 2.03
C GLU A 8 2.36 -20.92 3.43
N LYS A 9 1.54 -21.16 4.47
CA LYS A 9 1.83 -20.77 5.86
C LYS A 9 1.37 -21.82 6.85
N PRO A 10 1.97 -21.85 8.07
CA PRO A 10 1.55 -22.79 9.12
C PRO A 10 0.07 -22.67 9.52
N SER A 11 -0.49 -21.43 9.51
CA SER A 11 -1.90 -21.19 9.85
C SER A 11 -2.84 -21.84 8.85
N VAL A 12 -2.56 -21.70 7.56
CA VAL A 12 -3.30 -22.32 6.45
C VAL A 12 -3.20 -23.85 6.51
N ALA A 13 -1.99 -24.38 6.75
CA ALA A 13 -1.77 -25.82 6.92
C ALA A 13 -2.64 -26.42 8.05
N ARG A 14 -2.70 -25.76 9.20
CA ARG A 14 -3.56 -26.18 10.32
C ARG A 14 -5.05 -26.16 9.99
N SER A 15 -5.50 -25.15 9.22
CA SER A 15 -6.89 -25.11 8.79
C SER A 15 -7.25 -26.23 7.85
N ILE A 16 -6.38 -26.53 6.88
CA ILE A 16 -6.54 -27.63 5.92
C ILE A 16 -6.49 -28.96 6.65
N SER A 17 -5.48 -29.19 7.49
CA SER A 17 -5.26 -30.45 8.19
C SER A 17 -6.46 -30.86 9.06
N LYS A 18 -7.13 -29.89 9.68
CA LYS A 18 -8.34 -30.13 10.46
C LYS A 18 -9.47 -30.70 9.61
N VAL A 19 -9.61 -30.25 8.36
CA VAL A 19 -10.68 -30.71 7.46
C VAL A 19 -10.37 -32.10 6.89
N ILE A 20 -9.10 -32.34 6.50
CA ILE A 20 -8.73 -33.59 5.86
C ILE A 20 -8.24 -34.69 6.83
N GLY A 21 -8.28 -34.42 8.14
CA GLY A 21 -8.01 -35.44 9.17
C GLY A 21 -6.54 -35.66 9.51
N ALA A 22 -5.64 -34.67 9.29
CA ALA A 22 -4.24 -34.74 9.67
C ALA A 22 -4.02 -34.09 11.04
N TYR A 23 -4.16 -34.83 12.12
CA TYR A 23 -4.14 -34.29 13.48
C TYR A 23 -2.85 -34.52 14.24
N LYS A 24 -2.00 -35.46 13.84
CA LYS A 24 -0.75 -35.78 14.51
C LYS A 24 0.30 -34.71 14.19
N HIS A 25 0.79 -34.04 15.22
CA HIS A 25 1.83 -33.02 15.09
C HIS A 25 3.21 -33.67 15.05
N GLU A 26 3.94 -33.35 14.01
CA GLU A 26 5.35 -33.69 13.83
C GLU A 26 6.21 -32.42 13.60
N ASP A 27 7.53 -32.56 13.58
CA ASP A 27 8.42 -31.44 13.33
C ASP A 27 8.30 -30.95 11.88
N GLY A 28 7.65 -29.81 11.69
CA GLY A 28 7.44 -29.14 10.40
C GLY A 28 6.30 -29.71 9.53
N TYR A 29 5.46 -30.61 10.04
CA TYR A 29 4.28 -31.12 9.32
C TYR A 29 3.22 -31.69 10.26
N LEU A 30 2.05 -31.99 9.72
CA LEU A 30 0.93 -32.64 10.36
C LEU A 30 0.60 -33.93 9.61
N GLU A 31 0.36 -35.03 10.30
CA GLU A 31 0.10 -36.33 9.69
C GLU A 31 -1.30 -36.85 10.02
N GLY A 32 -1.96 -37.46 9.04
CA GLY A 32 -3.20 -38.20 9.16
C GLY A 32 -3.10 -39.57 8.53
N GLY A 33 -4.21 -40.30 8.38
CA GLY A 33 -4.20 -41.64 7.81
C GLY A 33 -3.63 -41.66 6.42
N ASP A 34 -4.22 -40.96 5.47
CA ASP A 34 -3.83 -40.95 4.06
C ASP A 34 -3.16 -39.64 3.62
N CYS A 35 -2.89 -38.71 4.52
CA CYS A 35 -2.34 -37.41 4.15
C CYS A 35 -1.28 -36.90 5.11
N VAL A 36 -0.34 -36.13 4.56
CA VAL A 36 0.62 -35.32 5.31
C VAL A 36 0.47 -33.87 4.85
N VAL A 37 0.38 -32.93 5.79
CA VAL A 37 0.26 -31.50 5.51
C VAL A 37 1.48 -30.76 6.03
N SER A 38 2.24 -30.16 5.15
CA SER A 38 3.33 -29.24 5.51
C SER A 38 3.09 -27.86 4.90
N TRP A 39 4.03 -26.94 5.07
CA TRP A 39 3.85 -25.55 4.65
C TRP A 39 5.14 -24.91 4.21
N CYS A 40 5.05 -23.90 3.37
CA CYS A 40 6.10 -22.92 3.18
C CYS A 40 6.11 -21.89 4.32
N LEU A 41 7.13 -21.07 4.41
CA LEU A 41 7.20 -19.90 5.30
C LEU A 41 7.14 -18.62 4.46
N GLY A 42 6.13 -18.53 3.59
CA GLY A 42 6.10 -17.58 2.48
C GLY A 42 7.18 -17.90 1.45
N HIS A 43 7.86 -16.91 0.89
CA HIS A 43 8.98 -17.15 -0.02
C HIS A 43 10.15 -17.82 0.69
N LEU A 44 10.28 -19.13 0.53
CA LEU A 44 11.43 -19.94 1.02
C LEU A 44 12.64 -19.80 0.12
N ALA A 45 12.42 -19.66 -1.17
CA ALA A 45 13.44 -19.61 -2.21
C ALA A 45 13.34 -18.29 -2.99
N GLU A 46 14.48 -17.63 -3.14
CA GLU A 46 14.61 -16.37 -3.89
C GLU A 46 15.75 -16.49 -4.90
N TYR A 47 15.71 -15.66 -5.94
CA TYR A 47 16.83 -15.58 -6.87
C TYR A 47 18.09 -15.09 -6.18
N ALA A 48 19.21 -15.74 -6.47
CA ALA A 48 20.50 -15.45 -5.90
C ALA A 48 20.90 -13.98 -6.16
N ALA A 49 21.60 -13.40 -5.20
CA ALA A 49 22.25 -12.12 -5.40
C ALA A 49 23.42 -12.26 -6.39
N PRO A 50 23.84 -11.16 -7.07
CA PRO A 50 24.86 -11.21 -8.12
C PRO A 50 26.15 -11.94 -7.76
N GLU A 51 26.62 -11.79 -6.53
CA GLU A 51 27.86 -12.42 -6.04
C GLU A 51 27.84 -13.94 -6.00
N TYR A 52 26.66 -14.56 -6.09
CA TYR A 52 26.53 -16.03 -6.22
C TYR A 52 26.72 -16.53 -7.66
N TYR A 53 26.69 -15.64 -8.64
CA TYR A 53 26.97 -15.95 -10.03
C TYR A 53 28.44 -15.75 -10.34
N ASP A 54 29.04 -14.63 -9.86
CA ASP A 54 30.46 -14.35 -10.01
C ASP A 54 30.91 -13.45 -8.83
N GLU A 55 32.07 -13.82 -8.22
CA GLU A 55 32.60 -13.11 -7.06
C GLU A 55 32.95 -11.64 -7.34
N ARG A 56 33.29 -11.30 -8.59
CA ARG A 56 33.54 -9.92 -9.04
C ARG A 56 32.35 -8.99 -8.73
N TYR A 57 31.13 -9.51 -8.74
CA TYR A 57 29.92 -8.74 -8.47
C TYR A 57 29.71 -8.34 -7.00
N LYS A 58 30.59 -8.77 -6.07
CA LYS A 58 30.61 -8.25 -4.71
C LYS A 58 30.93 -6.74 -4.71
N SER A 59 31.82 -6.31 -5.60
CA SER A 59 32.14 -4.91 -5.83
C SER A 59 31.28 -4.34 -6.93
N TRP A 60 30.63 -3.20 -6.66
CA TRP A 60 29.82 -2.56 -7.67
C TRP A 60 30.69 -1.76 -8.63
N ARG A 61 30.87 -2.24 -9.83
CA ARG A 61 31.57 -1.55 -10.94
C ARG A 61 30.59 -1.37 -12.08
N PHE A 62 30.68 -0.23 -12.79
CA PHE A 62 29.82 0.01 -13.96
C PHE A 62 30.21 -0.91 -15.13
N ASP A 63 31.49 -1.20 -15.28
CA ASP A 63 32.02 -2.02 -16.36
C ASP A 63 31.64 -3.51 -16.26
N ASP A 64 31.18 -3.95 -15.08
CA ASP A 64 30.68 -5.31 -14.89
C ASP A 64 29.21 -5.48 -15.32
N LEU A 65 28.57 -4.43 -15.83
CA LEU A 65 27.16 -4.42 -16.26
C LEU A 65 27.02 -4.59 -17.77
N PRO A 66 26.02 -5.32 -18.26
CA PRO A 66 24.92 -5.95 -17.53
C PRO A 66 25.29 -7.27 -16.82
N ILE A 67 24.67 -7.52 -15.67
CA ILE A 67 24.68 -8.84 -15.02
C ILE A 67 23.50 -9.62 -15.58
N LEU A 68 23.78 -10.62 -16.40
CA LEU A 68 22.80 -11.48 -17.07
C LEU A 68 23.12 -12.94 -16.69
N PRO A 69 22.40 -13.54 -15.72
CA PRO A 69 22.58 -14.93 -15.39
C PRO A 69 22.20 -15.85 -16.58
N GLU A 70 23.10 -16.68 -17.03
CA GLU A 70 22.81 -17.72 -18.01
C GLU A 70 21.91 -18.78 -17.39
N GLU A 71 22.27 -19.24 -16.19
CA GLU A 71 21.46 -20.13 -15.37
C GLU A 71 21.00 -19.43 -14.11
N TRP A 72 19.69 -19.41 -13.89
CA TRP A 72 19.10 -18.77 -12.72
C TRP A 72 19.21 -19.67 -11.48
N LYS A 73 19.88 -19.17 -10.43
CA LYS A 73 20.07 -19.88 -9.17
C LYS A 73 19.02 -19.42 -8.16
N LEU A 74 18.29 -20.36 -7.58
CA LEU A 74 17.42 -20.14 -6.43
C LEU A 74 18.16 -20.53 -5.15
N LEU A 75 18.07 -19.69 -4.13
CA LEU A 75 18.67 -19.91 -2.83
C LEU A 75 17.61 -19.89 -1.74
N VAL A 76 17.77 -20.76 -0.78
CA VAL A 76 17.00 -20.76 0.48
C VAL A 76 17.78 -19.98 1.51
N SER A 77 17.11 -19.01 2.18
CA SER A 77 17.74 -18.22 3.25
C SER A 77 18.15 -19.11 4.43
N GLU A 78 19.23 -18.76 5.11
CA GLU A 78 19.83 -19.58 6.18
C GLU A 78 18.85 -19.91 7.31
N ASP A 79 18.05 -18.93 7.71
CA ASP A 79 17.03 -19.07 8.77
C ASP A 79 15.88 -20.03 8.39
N LYS A 80 15.69 -20.31 7.10
CA LYS A 80 14.64 -21.19 6.58
C LYS A 80 15.14 -22.56 6.11
N LYS A 81 16.45 -22.77 6.06
CA LYS A 81 17.06 -24.02 5.57
C LYS A 81 16.60 -25.27 6.33
N ALA A 82 16.46 -25.17 7.64
CA ALA A 82 16.02 -26.32 8.44
C ALA A 82 14.62 -26.80 7.99
N HIS A 83 13.69 -25.88 7.83
CA HIS A 83 12.34 -26.22 7.39
C HIS A 83 12.30 -26.66 5.93
N PHE A 84 13.09 -26.04 5.03
CA PHE A 84 13.23 -26.49 3.65
C PHE A 84 13.73 -27.94 3.56
N ASN A 85 14.64 -28.36 4.43
CA ASN A 85 15.12 -29.73 4.45
C ASN A 85 14.01 -30.73 4.81
N ILE A 86 13.09 -30.36 5.69
CA ILE A 86 11.89 -31.16 5.99
C ILE A 86 11.03 -31.29 4.73
N LEU A 87 10.70 -30.17 4.07
CA LEU A 87 9.93 -30.15 2.83
C LEU A 87 10.59 -31.00 1.74
N ARG A 88 11.93 -30.88 1.56
CA ARG A 88 12.68 -31.65 0.60
C ARG A 88 12.59 -33.15 0.87
N LYS A 89 12.67 -33.55 2.15
CA LYS A 89 12.52 -34.98 2.54
C LYS A 89 11.12 -35.48 2.21
N LEU A 90 10.08 -34.72 2.53
CA LEU A 90 8.70 -35.11 2.21
C LEU A 90 8.45 -35.17 0.70
N LEU A 91 8.88 -34.16 -0.05
CA LEU A 91 8.69 -34.07 -1.50
C LEU A 91 9.47 -35.15 -2.30
N ARG A 92 10.50 -35.73 -1.71
CA ARG A 92 11.26 -36.86 -2.29
C ARG A 92 10.83 -38.22 -1.79
N SER A 93 9.90 -38.28 -0.83
CA SER A 93 9.42 -39.57 -0.32
C SER A 93 8.63 -40.32 -1.38
N LYS A 94 8.82 -41.61 -1.42
CA LYS A 94 8.07 -42.56 -2.27
C LYS A 94 6.75 -43.00 -1.65
N ASP A 95 6.45 -42.51 -0.43
CA ASP A 95 5.24 -42.88 0.30
C ASP A 95 4.00 -42.15 -0.22
N PHE A 96 4.18 -41.14 -1.08
CA PHE A 96 3.09 -40.32 -1.61
C PHE A 96 2.86 -40.62 -3.10
N ASP A 97 1.60 -40.70 -3.48
CA ASP A 97 1.16 -40.88 -4.86
C ASP A 97 1.15 -39.52 -5.62
N TYR A 98 0.91 -38.42 -4.91
CA TYR A 98 0.91 -37.05 -5.47
C TYR A 98 1.11 -36.00 -4.38
N VAL A 99 1.40 -34.78 -4.81
CA VAL A 99 1.45 -33.60 -3.95
C VAL A 99 0.38 -32.58 -4.37
N VAL A 100 -0.28 -31.99 -3.38
CA VAL A 100 -1.25 -30.90 -3.57
C VAL A 100 -0.58 -29.56 -3.28
N ASN A 101 -0.51 -28.69 -4.28
CA ASN A 101 -0.21 -27.27 -4.08
C ASN A 101 -1.44 -26.60 -3.47
N ALA A 102 -1.34 -26.29 -2.19
CA ALA A 102 -2.36 -25.57 -1.39
C ALA A 102 -1.85 -24.19 -0.93
N CYS A 103 -0.87 -23.63 -1.63
CA CYS A 103 -0.51 -22.22 -1.48
C CYS A 103 -1.64 -21.32 -1.99
N ASP A 104 -1.62 -20.06 -1.58
CA ASP A 104 -2.65 -19.08 -1.94
C ASP A 104 -2.92 -19.10 -3.46
N ALA A 105 -4.17 -18.98 -3.85
CA ALA A 105 -4.57 -19.00 -5.26
C ALA A 105 -4.10 -17.69 -5.93
N GLY A 106 -3.18 -17.80 -6.89
CA GLY A 106 -2.57 -16.67 -7.61
C GLY A 106 -1.13 -16.92 -8.00
N ARG A 107 -0.55 -15.98 -8.78
CA ARG A 107 0.83 -16.03 -9.28
C ARG A 107 1.87 -16.27 -8.17
N GLU A 108 1.68 -15.59 -7.03
CA GLU A 108 2.64 -15.59 -5.91
C GLU A 108 2.67 -16.97 -5.24
N GLY A 109 1.49 -17.53 -4.90
CA GLY A 109 1.41 -18.86 -4.29
C GLY A 109 1.90 -19.98 -5.24
N GLU A 110 1.64 -19.84 -6.55
CA GLU A 110 2.16 -20.78 -7.54
C GLU A 110 3.70 -20.74 -7.59
N ALA A 111 4.30 -19.52 -7.58
CA ALA A 111 5.75 -19.37 -7.54
C ALA A 111 6.37 -19.92 -6.25
N ILE A 112 5.75 -19.68 -5.10
CA ILE A 112 6.23 -20.20 -3.79
C ILE A 112 6.32 -21.72 -3.82
N PHE A 113 5.24 -22.38 -4.24
CA PHE A 113 5.21 -23.84 -4.32
C PHE A 113 6.18 -24.39 -5.35
N ARG A 114 6.12 -23.92 -6.61
CA ARG A 114 6.91 -24.45 -7.71
C ARG A 114 8.42 -24.31 -7.50
N ARG A 115 8.87 -23.23 -6.89
CA ARG A 115 10.28 -23.04 -6.54
C ARG A 115 10.75 -24.04 -5.49
N VAL A 116 9.96 -24.27 -4.46
CA VAL A 116 10.28 -25.29 -3.43
C VAL A 116 10.24 -26.69 -4.03
N TYR A 117 9.24 -27.00 -4.85
CA TYR A 117 9.10 -28.27 -5.55
C TYR A 117 10.29 -28.53 -6.48
N GLY A 118 10.70 -27.54 -7.28
CA GLY A 118 11.85 -27.62 -8.17
C GLY A 118 13.18 -27.78 -7.42
N LEU A 119 13.43 -26.99 -6.38
CA LEU A 119 14.63 -27.10 -5.53
C LEU A 119 14.69 -28.43 -4.76
N ALA A 120 13.54 -29.00 -4.42
CA ALA A 120 13.48 -30.35 -3.86
C ALA A 120 13.72 -31.45 -4.89
N GLU A 121 13.73 -31.12 -6.20
CA GLU A 121 13.80 -32.07 -7.32
C GLU A 121 12.75 -33.17 -7.20
N SER A 122 11.55 -32.80 -6.75
CA SER A 122 10.44 -33.72 -6.60
C SER A 122 9.93 -34.18 -7.96
N LYS A 123 9.45 -35.44 -8.01
CA LYS A 123 8.82 -36.03 -9.19
C LYS A 123 7.38 -36.45 -8.93
N LEU A 124 6.83 -36.07 -7.79
CA LEU A 124 5.44 -36.39 -7.46
C LEU A 124 4.50 -35.65 -8.43
N PRO A 125 3.46 -36.32 -8.95
CA PRO A 125 2.41 -35.66 -9.70
C PRO A 125 1.82 -34.50 -8.88
N VAL A 126 1.63 -33.30 -9.50
CA VAL A 126 1.12 -32.12 -8.81
C VAL A 126 -0.36 -31.97 -9.08
N LYS A 127 -1.13 -31.80 -8.01
CA LYS A 127 -2.50 -31.33 -8.05
C LYS A 127 -2.61 -29.94 -7.43
N ARG A 128 -3.61 -29.16 -7.80
CA ARG A 128 -3.83 -27.78 -7.34
C ARG A 128 -5.14 -27.66 -6.57
N LEU A 129 -5.05 -27.20 -5.32
CA LEU A 129 -6.18 -26.72 -4.53
C LEU A 129 -6.36 -25.21 -4.80
N TRP A 130 -7.49 -24.84 -5.40
CA TRP A 130 -7.81 -23.44 -5.70
C TRP A 130 -9.05 -23.01 -4.95
N ILE A 131 -8.88 -22.28 -3.86
CA ILE A 131 -9.96 -21.85 -2.97
C ILE A 131 -9.83 -20.36 -2.63
N SER A 132 -10.98 -19.70 -2.46
CA SER A 132 -11.06 -18.28 -2.12
C SER A 132 -11.48 -18.04 -0.67
N SER A 133 -11.77 -19.11 0.09
CA SER A 133 -12.14 -19.08 1.51
C SER A 133 -11.46 -20.18 2.27
N MET A 134 -11.19 -19.96 3.56
CA MET A 134 -10.64 -20.94 4.48
C MET A 134 -11.72 -21.62 5.34
N GLU A 135 -12.99 -21.47 5.00
CA GLU A 135 -14.09 -22.19 5.63
C GLU A 135 -13.97 -23.69 5.37
N ASP A 136 -14.36 -24.49 6.36
CA ASP A 136 -14.20 -25.95 6.28
C ASP A 136 -14.93 -26.54 5.06
N ALA A 137 -16.11 -26.02 4.72
CA ALA A 137 -16.87 -26.43 3.53
C ALA A 137 -16.16 -26.08 2.22
N ALA A 138 -15.53 -24.90 2.11
CA ALA A 138 -14.79 -24.47 0.93
C ALA A 138 -13.51 -25.32 0.73
N ILE A 139 -12.83 -25.65 1.82
CA ILE A 139 -11.67 -26.55 1.79
C ILE A 139 -12.11 -27.93 1.30
N GLN A 140 -13.17 -28.51 1.86
CA GLN A 140 -13.66 -29.82 1.46
C GLN A 140 -14.04 -29.86 -0.02
N GLN A 141 -14.83 -28.91 -0.48
CA GLN A 141 -15.22 -28.80 -1.90
C GLN A 141 -14.00 -28.64 -2.81
N GLY A 142 -12.99 -27.88 -2.37
CA GLY A 142 -11.74 -27.72 -3.09
C GLY A 142 -10.98 -29.04 -3.24
N PHE A 143 -10.93 -29.87 -2.20
CA PHE A 143 -10.32 -31.20 -2.28
C PHE A 143 -11.10 -32.18 -3.17
N ASP A 144 -12.42 -32.06 -3.21
CA ASP A 144 -13.29 -32.86 -4.07
C ASP A 144 -13.11 -32.48 -5.58
N SER A 145 -12.57 -31.28 -5.85
CA SER A 145 -12.41 -30.70 -7.19
C SER A 145 -10.97 -30.31 -7.52
N LEU A 146 -9.97 -31.03 -7.00
CA LEU A 146 -8.55 -30.80 -7.27
C LEU A 146 -8.24 -30.82 -8.77
N LYS A 147 -7.58 -29.76 -9.25
CA LYS A 147 -7.16 -29.63 -10.65
C LYS A 147 -5.78 -30.17 -10.91
N ASN A 148 -5.45 -30.43 -12.18
CA ASN A 148 -4.10 -30.83 -12.56
C ASN A 148 -3.15 -29.63 -12.41
N GLY A 149 -1.98 -29.83 -11.79
CA GLY A 149 -0.97 -28.78 -11.65
C GLY A 149 -0.50 -28.19 -12.97
N ALA A 150 -0.49 -28.96 -14.05
CA ALA A 150 -0.09 -28.50 -15.38
C ALA A 150 -1.00 -27.39 -15.96
N GLU A 151 -2.25 -27.29 -15.52
CA GLU A 151 -3.15 -26.21 -15.93
C GLU A 151 -2.63 -24.81 -15.50
N TYR A 152 -1.71 -24.76 -14.54
CA TYR A 152 -1.13 -23.53 -13.98
C TYR A 152 0.31 -23.26 -14.45
N ASP A 153 0.80 -23.97 -15.48
CA ASP A 153 2.17 -23.77 -15.98
C ASP A 153 2.37 -22.38 -16.58
N ASN A 154 1.39 -21.85 -17.29
CA ASN A 154 1.44 -20.47 -17.81
C ASN A 154 1.43 -19.42 -16.70
N LEU A 155 0.65 -19.64 -15.64
CA LEU A 155 0.62 -18.76 -14.46
C LEU A 155 2.00 -18.74 -13.77
N PHE A 156 2.63 -19.91 -13.63
CA PHE A 156 3.99 -20.02 -13.10
C PHE A 156 5.00 -19.33 -14.01
N ALA A 157 4.94 -19.54 -15.33
CA ALA A 157 5.83 -18.90 -16.29
C ALA A 157 5.75 -17.38 -16.23
N ALA A 158 4.55 -16.81 -16.16
CA ALA A 158 4.35 -15.38 -15.99
C ALA A 158 4.96 -14.86 -14.67
N SER A 159 4.79 -15.59 -13.58
CA SER A 159 5.38 -15.27 -12.28
C SER A 159 6.92 -15.26 -12.32
N GLU A 160 7.53 -16.26 -12.97
CA GLU A 160 8.97 -16.35 -13.13
C GLU A 160 9.53 -15.23 -14.02
N CYS A 161 8.88 -14.95 -15.14
CA CYS A 161 9.26 -13.85 -16.02
C CYS A 161 9.21 -12.50 -15.29
N ARG A 162 8.16 -12.26 -14.52
CA ARG A 162 8.06 -11.06 -13.69
C ARG A 162 9.20 -10.94 -12.69
N ALA A 163 9.48 -12.02 -11.95
CA ALA A 163 10.53 -12.02 -10.93
C ALA A 163 11.92 -11.79 -11.54
N LYS A 164 12.22 -12.43 -12.68
CA LYS A 164 13.48 -12.27 -13.42
C LYS A 164 13.62 -10.85 -13.99
N ALA A 165 12.56 -10.29 -14.59
CA ALA A 165 12.56 -8.93 -15.10
C ALA A 165 12.77 -7.89 -13.99
N ASP A 166 12.06 -8.02 -12.86
CA ASP A 166 12.22 -7.14 -11.70
C ASP A 166 13.64 -7.25 -11.11
N TRP A 167 14.24 -8.46 -11.10
CA TRP A 167 15.63 -8.67 -10.70
C TRP A 167 16.60 -8.00 -11.67
N LEU A 168 16.48 -8.23 -12.98
CA LEU A 168 17.37 -7.67 -13.99
C LEU A 168 17.39 -6.14 -13.97
N ILE A 169 16.23 -5.52 -14.05
CA ILE A 169 16.12 -4.05 -14.07
C ILE A 169 16.48 -3.46 -12.70
N GLY A 170 15.99 -4.06 -11.61
CA GLY A 170 16.25 -3.56 -10.26
C GLY A 170 17.73 -3.66 -9.88
N MET A 171 18.36 -4.78 -10.16
CA MET A 171 19.74 -5.04 -9.77
C MET A 171 20.73 -4.25 -10.64
N ASN A 172 20.63 -4.36 -11.98
CA ASN A 172 21.49 -3.65 -12.90
C ASN A 172 21.28 -2.13 -12.83
N GLY A 173 20.01 -1.67 -12.85
CA GLY A 173 19.67 -0.26 -12.76
C GLY A 173 20.16 0.36 -11.46
N THR A 174 19.90 -0.26 -10.32
CA THR A 174 20.37 0.25 -9.02
C THR A 174 21.87 0.41 -8.97
N ARG A 175 22.64 -0.56 -9.48
CA ARG A 175 24.11 -0.51 -9.52
C ARG A 175 24.59 0.56 -10.48
N ALA A 176 24.04 0.58 -11.71
CA ALA A 176 24.43 1.52 -12.75
C ALA A 176 24.22 2.98 -12.32
N PHE A 177 23.01 3.32 -11.87
CA PHE A 177 22.70 4.67 -11.40
C PHE A 177 23.51 5.05 -10.15
N THR A 178 23.68 4.12 -9.20
CA THR A 178 24.49 4.36 -8.00
C THR A 178 25.94 4.70 -8.36
N LYS A 179 26.55 3.99 -9.32
CA LYS A 179 27.95 4.25 -9.73
C LYS A 179 28.11 5.51 -10.55
N LYS A 180 27.13 5.82 -11.41
CA LYS A 180 27.18 7.04 -12.23
C LYS A 180 27.01 8.32 -11.40
N TYR A 181 26.15 8.30 -10.41
CA TYR A 181 25.79 9.48 -9.61
C TYR A 181 26.47 9.55 -8.23
N GLY A 182 27.33 8.59 -7.89
CA GLY A 182 28.12 8.58 -6.66
C GLY A 182 27.31 8.46 -5.37
N ARG A 183 26.03 8.07 -5.45
CA ARG A 183 25.13 7.87 -4.31
C ARG A 183 24.14 6.76 -4.60
N ARG A 184 23.68 6.08 -3.56
CA ARG A 184 22.71 4.98 -3.70
C ARG A 184 21.43 5.47 -4.36
N GLN A 185 21.10 4.89 -5.52
CA GLN A 185 19.86 5.11 -6.24
C GLN A 185 19.19 3.76 -6.48
N THR A 186 17.99 3.58 -5.94
CA THR A 186 17.24 2.35 -6.15
C THR A 186 16.31 2.54 -7.34
N ILE A 187 16.43 1.67 -8.32
CA ILE A 187 15.57 1.61 -9.51
C ILE A 187 14.60 0.45 -9.36
N GLY A 188 13.36 0.67 -9.74
CA GLY A 188 12.35 -0.38 -9.72
C GLY A 188 11.13 0.02 -10.53
N ARG A 189 10.61 -0.92 -11.30
CA ARG A 189 9.51 -0.76 -12.25
C ARG A 189 8.27 -0.03 -11.71
N VAL A 190 7.86 -0.33 -10.50
CA VAL A 190 6.71 0.32 -9.85
C VAL A 190 7.16 1.40 -8.86
N GLN A 191 8.25 1.17 -8.16
CA GLN A 191 8.78 2.09 -7.15
C GLN A 191 9.17 3.45 -7.76
N THR A 192 9.87 3.44 -8.89
CA THR A 192 10.33 4.67 -9.56
C THR A 192 9.15 5.54 -10.02
N PRO A 193 8.18 5.06 -10.82
CA PRO A 193 7.02 5.87 -11.20
C PRO A 193 6.18 6.37 -10.02
N THR A 194 6.04 5.56 -8.96
CA THR A 194 5.33 6.00 -7.75
C THR A 194 6.03 7.18 -7.08
N LEU A 195 7.36 7.16 -7.02
CA LEU A 195 8.14 8.28 -6.48
C LEU A 195 8.04 9.53 -7.39
N VAL A 196 7.98 9.33 -8.72
CA VAL A 196 7.73 10.42 -9.70
C VAL A 196 6.41 11.13 -9.40
N MET A 197 5.32 10.37 -9.21
CA MET A 197 4.00 10.98 -8.89
C MET A 197 4.05 11.86 -7.65
N LEU A 198 4.80 11.43 -6.62
CA LEU A 198 4.98 12.20 -5.38
C LEU A 198 5.82 13.46 -5.61
N THR A 199 6.92 13.36 -6.37
CA THR A 199 7.81 14.50 -6.63
C THR A 199 7.17 15.54 -7.54
N GLU A 200 6.42 15.12 -8.56
CA GLU A 200 5.64 16.03 -9.40
C GLU A 200 4.54 16.75 -8.63
N ARG A 201 3.82 16.04 -7.75
CA ARG A 201 2.81 16.65 -6.89
C ARG A 201 3.43 17.68 -5.96
N GLN A 202 4.56 17.35 -5.37
CA GLN A 202 5.29 18.26 -4.48
C GLN A 202 5.81 19.49 -5.23
N SER A 203 6.33 19.31 -6.45
CA SER A 203 6.76 20.42 -7.31
C SER A 203 5.59 21.36 -7.65
N LYS A 204 4.42 20.81 -8.00
CA LYS A 204 3.20 21.62 -8.24
C LYS A 204 2.73 22.39 -7.00
N ILE A 205 2.97 21.86 -5.79
CA ILE A 205 2.63 22.55 -4.54
C ILE A 205 3.65 23.66 -4.25
N GLN A 206 4.94 23.38 -4.42
CA GLN A 206 6.02 24.33 -4.11
C GLN A 206 6.11 25.49 -5.09
N ASN A 207 5.85 25.23 -6.37
CA ASN A 207 5.90 26.22 -7.44
C ASN A 207 4.54 26.89 -7.68
N PHE A 208 3.56 26.62 -6.82
CA PHE A 208 2.23 27.21 -6.95
C PHE A 208 2.28 28.70 -6.60
N VAL A 209 1.82 29.51 -7.54
CA VAL A 209 1.63 30.95 -7.33
C VAL A 209 0.20 31.17 -6.89
N LYS A 210 0.05 31.75 -5.72
CA LYS A 210 -1.26 32.10 -5.15
C LYS A 210 -1.79 33.36 -5.81
N GLU A 211 -2.85 33.25 -6.60
CA GLU A 211 -3.49 34.35 -7.31
C GLU A 211 -4.79 34.74 -6.61
N PRO A 212 -5.06 36.04 -6.39
CA PRO A 212 -6.33 36.50 -5.88
C PRO A 212 -7.40 36.37 -6.97
N TYR A 213 -8.63 36.18 -6.55
CA TYR A 213 -9.82 36.34 -7.38
C TYR A 213 -10.92 36.95 -6.54
N TYR A 214 -11.87 37.56 -7.21
CA TYR A 214 -12.96 38.27 -6.57
C TYR A 214 -14.30 37.69 -7.03
N LYS A 215 -15.28 37.75 -6.17
CA LYS A 215 -16.69 37.44 -6.45
C LYS A 215 -17.55 38.47 -5.73
N VAL A 216 -18.74 38.67 -6.23
CA VAL A 216 -19.77 39.39 -5.52
C VAL A 216 -20.83 38.37 -5.08
N GLU A 217 -21.15 38.40 -3.79
CA GLU A 217 -22.22 37.61 -3.19
C GLU A 217 -23.41 38.52 -2.97
N ILE A 218 -24.58 38.18 -3.50
CA ILE A 218 -25.84 38.85 -3.22
C ILE A 218 -26.68 38.02 -2.26
N THR A 219 -27.30 38.69 -1.31
CA THR A 219 -28.19 38.07 -0.32
C THR A 219 -29.53 38.79 -0.27
N GLY A 220 -30.62 38.04 -0.40
CA GLY A 220 -31.97 38.58 -0.28
C GLY A 220 -33.01 37.44 -0.24
N ASN A 221 -34.10 37.63 0.53
CA ASN A 221 -35.18 36.64 0.70
C ASN A 221 -34.70 35.19 1.02
N GLY A 222 -33.62 35.05 1.76
CA GLY A 222 -33.04 33.74 2.10
C GLY A 222 -32.27 33.07 0.99
N ILE A 223 -32.02 33.74 -0.13
CA ILE A 223 -31.16 33.31 -1.21
C ILE A 223 -29.79 33.94 -1.02
N VAL A 224 -28.75 33.14 -1.17
CA VAL A 224 -27.35 33.57 -1.29
C VAL A 224 -26.85 33.10 -2.64
N ALA A 225 -26.49 34.06 -3.52
CA ALA A 225 -26.01 33.77 -4.87
C ALA A 225 -24.69 34.49 -5.14
N GLU A 226 -23.78 33.83 -5.83
CA GLU A 226 -22.44 34.33 -6.16
C GLU A 226 -22.32 34.64 -7.67
N SER A 227 -21.58 35.69 -8.00
CA SER A 227 -21.15 35.98 -9.36
C SER A 227 -20.13 34.91 -9.86
N GLU A 228 -19.78 34.97 -11.11
CA GLU A 228 -18.56 34.30 -11.62
C GLU A 228 -17.30 34.90 -10.98
N ARG A 229 -16.18 34.18 -11.13
CA ARG A 229 -14.91 34.70 -10.65
C ARG A 229 -14.42 35.82 -11.55
N MET A 230 -13.94 36.91 -10.94
CA MET A 230 -13.29 38.05 -11.57
C MET A 230 -11.82 38.07 -11.18
N GLU A 231 -10.96 38.40 -12.11
CA GLU A 231 -9.51 38.50 -11.86
C GLU A 231 -9.13 39.86 -11.30
N GLN A 232 -9.89 40.93 -11.68
CA GLN A 232 -9.64 42.29 -11.24
C GLN A 232 -10.61 42.68 -10.11
N GLU A 233 -10.07 43.35 -9.08
CA GLU A 233 -10.84 43.83 -7.96
C GLU A 233 -11.86 44.87 -8.39
N GLN A 234 -11.47 45.75 -9.32
CA GLN A 234 -12.30 46.85 -9.80
C GLN A 234 -13.56 46.38 -10.52
N ASP A 235 -13.50 45.20 -11.20
CA ASP A 235 -14.71 44.59 -11.81
C ASP A 235 -15.71 44.20 -10.73
N ALA A 236 -15.23 43.62 -9.63
CA ALA A 236 -16.07 43.23 -8.51
C ALA A 236 -16.65 44.44 -7.77
N ASP A 237 -15.88 45.55 -7.62
CA ASP A 237 -16.37 46.79 -7.05
C ASP A 237 -17.49 47.38 -7.90
N THR A 238 -17.37 47.35 -9.22
CA THR A 238 -18.36 47.81 -10.17
C THR A 238 -19.65 47.00 -10.04
N VAL A 239 -19.56 45.69 -10.03
CA VAL A 239 -20.70 44.77 -9.90
C VAL A 239 -21.37 44.94 -8.54
N GLN A 240 -20.60 45.08 -7.45
CA GLN A 240 -21.14 45.35 -6.11
C GLN A 240 -21.93 46.67 -6.07
N ALA A 241 -21.34 47.74 -6.57
CA ALA A 241 -21.98 49.06 -6.56
C ALA A 241 -23.27 49.09 -7.43
N ALA A 242 -23.29 48.35 -8.53
CA ALA A 242 -24.46 48.26 -9.39
C ALA A 242 -25.62 47.48 -8.75
N CYS A 243 -25.32 46.49 -7.87
CA CYS A 243 -26.33 45.58 -7.35
C CYS A 243 -26.75 45.83 -5.91
N ASP A 244 -25.93 46.54 -5.10
CA ASP A 244 -26.22 46.76 -3.69
C ASP A 244 -27.46 47.65 -3.51
N GLY A 245 -28.40 47.20 -2.68
CA GLY A 245 -29.69 47.88 -2.44
C GLY A 245 -30.67 47.83 -3.62
N GLN A 246 -30.35 47.10 -4.70
CA GLN A 246 -31.19 46.99 -5.88
C GLN A 246 -32.16 45.81 -5.81
N CYS A 247 -33.13 45.84 -6.72
CA CYS A 247 -34.05 44.71 -6.96
C CYS A 247 -33.37 43.64 -7.82
N ALA A 248 -33.56 42.36 -7.49
CA ALA A 248 -33.11 41.24 -8.30
C ALA A 248 -34.29 40.36 -8.67
N VAL A 249 -34.14 39.59 -9.76
CA VAL A 249 -35.16 38.67 -10.26
C VAL A 249 -34.57 37.28 -10.46
N VAL A 250 -35.34 36.27 -10.10
CA VAL A 250 -34.97 34.86 -10.40
C VAL A 250 -35.15 34.61 -11.89
N GLY A 251 -34.05 34.60 -12.63
CA GLY A 251 -34.05 34.45 -14.09
C GLY A 251 -34.35 33.01 -14.53
N SER A 252 -33.73 32.02 -13.87
CA SER A 252 -34.00 30.61 -14.15
C SER A 252 -33.79 29.71 -12.93
N ILE A 253 -34.48 28.57 -12.93
CA ILE A 253 -34.31 27.49 -11.96
C ILE A 253 -34.16 26.21 -12.75
N GLU A 254 -32.90 25.76 -12.90
CA GLU A 254 -32.57 24.48 -13.56
C GLU A 254 -32.50 23.35 -12.54
N ARG A 255 -33.27 22.28 -12.76
CA ARG A 255 -33.24 21.07 -11.92
C ARG A 255 -32.70 19.91 -12.71
N LYS A 256 -31.58 19.33 -12.26
CA LYS A 256 -30.99 18.15 -12.88
C LYS A 256 -31.03 16.99 -11.89
N ARG A 257 -31.89 16.02 -12.15
CA ARG A 257 -31.91 14.77 -11.37
C ARG A 257 -30.65 13.99 -11.66
N LYS A 258 -29.96 13.61 -10.59
CA LYS A 258 -28.76 12.78 -10.63
C LYS A 258 -28.98 11.52 -9.80
N GLU A 259 -28.44 10.44 -10.30
CA GLU A 259 -28.45 9.15 -9.63
C GLU A 259 -27.03 8.64 -9.48
N GLN A 260 -26.67 8.27 -8.26
CA GLN A 260 -25.38 7.67 -7.93
C GLN A 260 -25.66 6.26 -7.42
N SER A 261 -25.24 5.26 -8.18
CA SER A 261 -25.36 3.86 -7.80
C SER A 261 -24.62 3.58 -6.48
N ALA A 262 -25.07 2.56 -5.76
CA ALA A 262 -24.37 2.08 -4.58
C ALA A 262 -22.92 1.72 -4.94
N PRO A 263 -21.97 1.93 -4.01
CA PRO A 263 -20.58 1.51 -4.23
C PRO A 263 -20.51 -0.02 -4.32
N LYS A 264 -19.46 -0.51 -4.97
CA LYS A 264 -19.21 -1.93 -5.06
C LYS A 264 -18.64 -2.48 -3.77
N LEU A 265 -18.51 -3.80 -3.71
CA LEU A 265 -17.81 -4.49 -2.62
C LEU A 265 -16.32 -4.10 -2.58
N TYR A 266 -15.62 -4.49 -1.52
CA TYR A 266 -14.20 -4.23 -1.43
C TYR A 266 -13.35 -5.21 -2.25
N ASP A 267 -12.46 -4.65 -3.07
CA ASP A 267 -11.15 -5.21 -3.34
C ASP A 267 -10.15 -4.74 -2.27
N LEU A 268 -8.92 -5.25 -2.32
CA LEU A 268 -7.90 -4.87 -1.34
C LEU A 268 -7.55 -3.38 -1.40
N THR A 269 -7.42 -2.81 -2.61
CA THR A 269 -7.03 -1.41 -2.78
C THR A 269 -8.09 -0.47 -2.22
N THR A 270 -9.36 -0.72 -2.51
CA THR A 270 -10.46 0.12 -2.02
C THR A 270 -10.59 0.02 -0.49
N LEU A 271 -10.39 -1.19 0.08
CA LEU A 271 -10.37 -1.37 1.53
C LEU A 271 -9.21 -0.59 2.17
N GLN A 272 -8.00 -0.65 1.63
CA GLN A 272 -6.85 0.10 2.11
C GLN A 272 -7.08 1.61 2.04
N ARG A 273 -7.65 2.09 0.94
CA ARG A 273 -7.98 3.51 0.72
C ARG A 273 -8.98 4.02 1.76
N GLU A 274 -10.07 3.32 1.97
CA GLU A 274 -11.12 3.73 2.92
C GLU A 274 -10.66 3.58 4.37
N ALA A 275 -9.88 2.55 4.72
CA ALA A 275 -9.27 2.40 6.04
C ALA A 275 -8.28 3.55 6.35
N ASN A 276 -7.52 4.02 5.36
CA ASN A 276 -6.67 5.20 5.49
C ASN A 276 -7.51 6.48 5.67
N ARG A 277 -8.54 6.65 4.85
CA ARG A 277 -9.43 7.81 4.89
C ARG A 277 -10.10 7.96 6.24
N TYR A 278 -10.73 6.91 6.73
CA TYR A 278 -11.55 6.95 7.93
C TYR A 278 -10.74 6.80 9.23
N TYR A 279 -9.78 5.88 9.24
CA TYR A 279 -9.07 5.52 10.48
C TYR A 279 -7.59 5.94 10.48
N GLY A 280 -7.04 6.39 9.36
CA GLY A 280 -5.63 6.74 9.23
C GLY A 280 -4.68 5.54 9.16
N PHE A 281 -5.19 4.32 8.93
CA PHE A 281 -4.36 3.13 8.80
C PHE A 281 -3.52 3.20 7.52
N THR A 282 -2.28 2.71 7.59
CA THR A 282 -1.48 2.53 6.39
C THR A 282 -1.99 1.34 5.56
N ALA A 283 -1.67 1.34 4.26
CA ALA A 283 -2.00 0.21 3.39
C ALA A 283 -1.41 -1.12 3.91
N SER A 284 -0.17 -1.06 4.44
CA SER A 284 0.50 -2.21 5.04
C SER A 284 -0.19 -2.70 6.32
N GLN A 285 -0.59 -1.76 7.18
CA GLN A 285 -1.33 -2.06 8.41
C GLN A 285 -2.68 -2.70 8.09
N THR A 286 -3.42 -2.14 7.13
CA THR A 286 -4.71 -2.69 6.68
C THR A 286 -4.55 -4.09 6.10
N LEU A 287 -3.53 -4.32 5.25
CA LEU A 287 -3.26 -5.65 4.69
C LEU A 287 -2.94 -6.66 5.78
N LYS A 288 -2.12 -6.30 6.77
CA LYS A 288 -1.81 -7.18 7.90
C LYS A 288 -3.07 -7.58 8.67
N ILE A 289 -3.91 -6.60 9.01
CA ILE A 289 -5.15 -6.83 9.77
C ILE A 289 -6.11 -7.74 9.00
N VAL A 290 -6.35 -7.45 7.71
CA VAL A 290 -7.28 -8.27 6.92
C VAL A 290 -6.74 -9.67 6.63
N GLN A 291 -5.42 -9.83 6.53
CA GLN A 291 -4.78 -11.14 6.42
C GLN A 291 -4.99 -11.97 7.71
N GLU A 292 -4.85 -11.34 8.88
CA GLU A 292 -5.13 -12.01 10.16
C GLU A 292 -6.60 -12.41 10.27
N LEU A 293 -7.54 -11.54 9.85
CA LEU A 293 -8.98 -11.87 9.82
C LEU A 293 -9.27 -13.04 8.87
N TYR A 294 -8.59 -13.11 7.73
CA TYR A 294 -8.70 -14.26 6.81
C TYR A 294 -8.19 -15.56 7.44
N GLU A 295 -7.04 -15.53 8.09
CA GLU A 295 -6.45 -16.70 8.77
C GLU A 295 -7.32 -17.16 9.96
N GLU A 296 -8.06 -16.25 10.58
CA GLU A 296 -9.07 -16.52 11.59
C GLU A 296 -10.42 -16.99 10.99
N LYS A 297 -10.53 -17.12 9.67
CA LYS A 297 -11.75 -17.52 8.93
C LYS A 297 -12.89 -16.53 9.01
N LEU A 298 -12.63 -15.26 9.33
CA LEU A 298 -13.65 -14.23 9.50
C LEU A 298 -13.99 -13.49 8.21
N VAL A 299 -13.04 -13.44 7.27
CA VAL A 299 -13.23 -12.81 5.95
C VAL A 299 -12.70 -13.72 4.85
N THR A 300 -13.11 -13.46 3.60
CA THR A 300 -12.60 -14.14 2.41
C THR A 300 -11.19 -13.68 2.06
N TYR A 301 -10.56 -14.30 1.07
CA TYR A 301 -9.17 -14.02 0.69
C TYR A 301 -8.95 -12.53 0.37
N PRO A 302 -7.99 -11.85 1.03
CA PRO A 302 -7.91 -10.41 0.96
C PRO A 302 -7.17 -9.86 -0.28
N ARG A 303 -6.31 -10.66 -0.94
CA ARG A 303 -5.51 -10.17 -2.06
C ARG A 303 -6.26 -10.32 -3.38
N THR A 304 -7.41 -9.70 -3.49
CA THR A 304 -8.26 -9.69 -4.68
C THR A 304 -8.33 -8.29 -5.30
N ASP A 305 -8.49 -8.23 -6.60
CA ASP A 305 -8.80 -7.03 -7.39
C ASP A 305 -10.28 -6.97 -7.79
N SER A 306 -11.06 -7.99 -7.49
CA SER A 306 -12.48 -8.03 -7.79
C SER A 306 -13.31 -7.30 -6.73
N GLN A 307 -14.30 -6.56 -7.22
CA GLN A 307 -15.34 -5.90 -6.42
C GLN A 307 -16.70 -6.57 -6.57
N TYR A 308 -16.72 -7.81 -7.07
CA TYR A 308 -17.90 -8.58 -7.38
C TYR A 308 -17.83 -9.98 -6.77
N ILE A 309 -18.98 -10.63 -6.71
CA ILE A 309 -19.12 -12.05 -6.38
C ILE A 309 -19.60 -12.85 -7.58
N THR A 310 -19.42 -14.16 -7.54
CA THR A 310 -19.97 -15.11 -8.51
C THR A 310 -21.42 -15.49 -8.18
N GLU A 311 -22.13 -16.09 -9.14
CA GLU A 311 -23.54 -16.47 -8.96
C GLU A 311 -23.75 -17.51 -7.84
N ASP A 312 -22.81 -18.45 -7.67
CA ASP A 312 -22.82 -19.44 -6.60
C ASP A 312 -22.73 -18.82 -5.20
N MET A 313 -22.10 -17.63 -5.07
CA MET A 313 -22.02 -16.88 -3.82
C MET A 313 -23.30 -16.11 -3.45
N ARG A 314 -24.30 -16.07 -4.32
CA ARG A 314 -25.54 -15.31 -4.09
C ARG A 314 -26.25 -15.70 -2.80
N GLN A 315 -26.38 -16.99 -2.54
CA GLN A 315 -27.04 -17.48 -1.33
C GLN A 315 -26.25 -17.13 -0.08
N THR A 316 -24.93 -17.35 -0.10
CA THR A 316 -24.02 -16.96 0.98
C THR A 316 -24.14 -15.47 1.31
N MET A 317 -24.11 -14.60 0.28
CA MET A 317 -24.29 -13.16 0.45
C MET A 317 -25.63 -12.82 1.09
N THR A 318 -26.71 -13.50 0.69
CA THR A 318 -28.04 -13.30 1.26
C THR A 318 -28.09 -13.67 2.75
N ASP A 319 -27.46 -14.76 3.12
CA ASP A 319 -27.43 -15.22 4.52
C ASP A 319 -26.56 -14.32 5.41
N LEU A 320 -25.45 -13.83 4.89
CA LEU A 320 -24.62 -12.80 5.56
C LEU A 320 -25.40 -11.50 5.79
N LEU A 321 -26.14 -11.02 4.78
CA LEU A 321 -26.96 -9.82 4.91
C LEU A 321 -28.07 -10.00 5.94
N LYS A 322 -28.74 -11.16 5.99
CA LYS A 322 -29.74 -11.47 7.04
C LYS A 322 -29.13 -11.40 8.44
N HIS A 323 -27.92 -11.95 8.60
CA HIS A 323 -27.24 -11.96 9.91
C HIS A 323 -26.79 -10.56 10.34
N TYR A 324 -26.18 -9.78 9.43
CA TYR A 324 -25.63 -8.46 9.74
C TYR A 324 -26.63 -7.30 9.57
N GLY A 325 -27.88 -7.58 9.22
CA GLY A 325 -28.95 -6.56 9.15
C GLY A 325 -29.00 -5.81 7.82
N GLY A 326 -28.82 -6.46 6.69
CA GLY A 326 -28.95 -5.89 5.35
C GLY A 326 -30.15 -6.46 4.56
N GLU A 327 -30.61 -5.71 3.56
CA GLU A 327 -31.65 -6.18 2.64
C GLU A 327 -31.05 -6.97 1.46
N ALA A 328 -31.61 -8.16 1.18
CA ALA A 328 -31.11 -9.03 0.12
C ALA A 328 -31.48 -8.60 -1.31
N ASN A 329 -32.43 -7.66 -1.47
CA ASN A 329 -32.99 -7.26 -2.76
C ASN A 329 -31.94 -6.71 -3.74
N GLY A 330 -30.87 -6.13 -3.24
CA GLY A 330 -29.79 -5.56 -4.05
C GLY A 330 -28.65 -6.52 -4.41
N VAL A 331 -28.66 -7.78 -3.97
CA VAL A 331 -27.55 -8.73 -4.18
C VAL A 331 -27.18 -8.90 -5.64
N LYS A 332 -28.16 -8.87 -6.56
CA LYS A 332 -27.92 -8.94 -8.00
C LYS A 332 -26.97 -7.84 -8.55
N GLN A 333 -26.84 -6.71 -7.85
CA GLN A 333 -26.02 -5.57 -8.29
C GLN A 333 -24.50 -5.87 -8.14
N VAL A 334 -24.15 -6.79 -7.27
CA VAL A 334 -22.78 -7.18 -6.97
C VAL A 334 -22.38 -8.53 -7.55
N VAL A 335 -23.28 -9.20 -8.26
CA VAL A 335 -23.01 -10.48 -8.94
C VAL A 335 -22.53 -10.22 -10.36
N ASN A 336 -21.32 -10.67 -10.69
CA ASN A 336 -20.78 -10.61 -12.04
C ASN A 336 -19.64 -11.60 -12.25
N ASN A 337 -19.94 -12.79 -12.77
CA ASN A 337 -18.96 -13.85 -13.00
C ASN A 337 -17.81 -13.43 -13.93
N LYS A 338 -18.05 -12.53 -14.90
CA LYS A 338 -17.01 -12.08 -15.86
C LYS A 338 -15.97 -11.13 -15.23
N LYS A 339 -16.30 -10.54 -14.07
CA LYS A 339 -15.43 -9.61 -13.32
C LYS A 339 -14.83 -10.23 -12.06
N VAL A 340 -14.96 -11.53 -11.92
CA VAL A 340 -14.27 -12.31 -10.91
C VAL A 340 -13.28 -13.21 -11.65
N THR A 341 -11.99 -12.92 -11.52
CA THR A 341 -10.91 -13.68 -12.17
C THR A 341 -10.48 -14.83 -11.27
N ASP A 342 -9.62 -14.54 -10.31
CA ASP A 342 -9.07 -15.54 -9.39
C ASP A 342 -9.89 -15.65 -8.10
N HIS A 343 -10.30 -14.50 -7.56
CA HIS A 343 -11.04 -14.39 -6.31
C HIS A 343 -12.15 -13.37 -6.41
N HIS A 344 -13.27 -13.64 -5.72
CA HIS A 344 -14.32 -12.66 -5.53
C HIS A 344 -13.93 -11.58 -4.51
N ALA A 345 -14.77 -10.55 -4.34
CA ALA A 345 -14.59 -9.45 -3.41
C ALA A 345 -14.38 -9.91 -1.95
N ILE A 346 -13.79 -9.04 -1.15
CA ILE A 346 -13.61 -9.27 0.29
C ILE A 346 -14.96 -9.17 1.00
N LEU A 347 -15.35 -10.26 1.65
CA LEU A 347 -16.60 -10.38 2.39
C LEU A 347 -16.37 -11.01 3.78
N PRO A 348 -17.29 -10.82 4.73
CA PRO A 348 -17.37 -11.71 5.89
C PRO A 348 -17.62 -13.15 5.44
N THR A 349 -17.31 -14.12 6.26
CA THR A 349 -17.64 -15.54 6.04
C THR A 349 -18.82 -15.96 6.87
N LEU A 350 -19.44 -17.10 6.58
CA LEU A 350 -20.49 -17.68 7.42
C LEU A 350 -19.95 -18.09 8.81
N GLU A 351 -18.63 -18.39 8.91
CA GLU A 351 -17.99 -18.65 10.19
C GLU A 351 -17.96 -17.41 11.10
N SER A 352 -17.86 -16.21 10.51
CA SER A 352 -17.90 -14.96 11.26
C SER A 352 -19.25 -14.73 11.95
N CYS A 353 -20.34 -15.29 11.42
CA CYS A 353 -21.67 -15.22 12.04
C CYS A 353 -21.78 -15.99 13.36
N LYS A 354 -20.86 -16.92 13.61
CA LYS A 354 -20.84 -17.75 14.84
C LYS A 354 -20.02 -17.12 15.96
N ARG A 355 -19.37 -15.98 15.70
CA ARG A 355 -18.48 -15.31 16.67
C ARG A 355 -19.04 -13.97 17.11
N GLU A 356 -18.80 -13.64 18.39
CA GLU A 356 -19.09 -12.30 18.90
C GLU A 356 -18.02 -11.30 18.43
N LEU A 357 -18.42 -10.27 17.69
CA LEU A 357 -17.55 -9.19 17.20
C LEU A 357 -16.84 -8.43 18.34
N ASN A 358 -17.39 -8.45 19.54
CA ASN A 358 -16.79 -7.80 20.72
C ASN A 358 -15.47 -8.46 21.18
N SER A 359 -15.20 -9.69 20.77
CA SER A 359 -13.96 -10.40 21.07
C SER A 359 -12.77 -9.95 20.22
N LEU A 360 -13.00 -9.19 19.14
CA LEU A 360 -11.94 -8.68 18.27
C LEU A 360 -11.20 -7.50 18.90
N SER A 361 -9.90 -7.43 18.70
CA SER A 361 -9.09 -6.25 19.06
C SER A 361 -9.60 -4.98 18.37
N GLY A 362 -9.26 -3.79 18.93
CA GLY A 362 -9.79 -2.52 18.46
C GLY A 362 -9.60 -2.26 16.95
N ASP A 363 -8.42 -2.53 16.39
CA ASP A 363 -8.14 -2.31 14.97
C ASP A 363 -8.76 -3.39 14.07
N LYS A 364 -8.73 -4.65 14.49
CA LYS A 364 -9.43 -5.75 13.79
C LYS A 364 -10.93 -5.50 13.73
N LYS A 365 -11.52 -5.04 14.84
CA LYS A 365 -12.93 -4.70 14.92
C LYS A 365 -13.30 -3.60 13.92
N LYS A 366 -12.47 -2.53 13.80
CA LYS A 366 -12.71 -1.45 12.84
C LYS A 366 -12.69 -1.94 11.40
N VAL A 367 -11.66 -2.71 11.01
CA VAL A 367 -11.53 -3.23 9.64
C VAL A 367 -12.65 -4.22 9.31
N PHE A 368 -12.98 -5.12 10.24
CA PHE A 368 -14.09 -6.06 10.05
C PHE A 368 -15.44 -5.35 9.89
N ALA A 369 -15.71 -4.38 10.77
CA ALA A 369 -16.95 -3.59 10.69
C ALA A 369 -17.02 -2.77 9.38
N LEU A 370 -15.88 -2.30 8.87
CA LEU A 370 -15.82 -1.62 7.57
C LEU A 370 -16.19 -2.56 6.41
N ILE A 371 -15.74 -3.82 6.46
CA ILE A 371 -16.07 -4.83 5.46
C ILE A 371 -17.57 -5.15 5.50
N VAL A 372 -18.14 -5.36 6.70
CA VAL A 372 -19.59 -5.59 6.87
C VAL A 372 -20.41 -4.39 6.36
N TRP A 373 -20.02 -3.18 6.74
CA TRP A 373 -20.68 -1.96 6.31
C TRP A 373 -20.65 -1.81 4.79
N LYS A 374 -19.52 -2.10 4.13
CA LYS A 374 -19.43 -2.05 2.67
C LYS A 374 -20.33 -3.08 2.00
N MET A 375 -20.38 -4.29 2.55
CA MET A 375 -21.29 -5.35 2.09
C MET A 375 -22.75 -4.90 2.12
N GLN A 376 -23.17 -4.33 3.25
CA GLN A 376 -24.53 -3.79 3.41
C GLN A 376 -24.79 -2.60 2.47
N GLN A 377 -23.81 -1.68 2.33
CA GLN A 377 -23.90 -0.50 1.50
C GLN A 377 -24.03 -0.85 0.00
N ALA A 378 -23.29 -1.87 -0.46
CA ALA A 378 -23.25 -2.26 -1.87
C ALA A 378 -24.57 -2.79 -2.41
N VAL A 379 -25.49 -3.20 -1.54
CA VAL A 379 -26.82 -3.71 -1.93
C VAL A 379 -27.94 -2.70 -1.72
N GLN A 380 -27.62 -1.50 -1.23
CA GLN A 380 -28.62 -0.46 -1.01
C GLN A 380 -29.10 0.16 -2.35
N PRO A 381 -30.26 0.81 -2.33
CA PRO A 381 -30.72 1.61 -3.44
C PRO A 381 -29.74 2.75 -3.78
N PRO A 382 -29.80 3.29 -5.00
CA PRO A 382 -28.97 4.43 -5.38
C PRO A 382 -29.28 5.68 -4.57
N TYR A 383 -28.30 6.57 -4.44
CA TYR A 383 -28.49 7.92 -3.95
C TYR A 383 -29.05 8.78 -5.09
N ILE A 384 -30.27 9.32 -4.89
CA ILE A 384 -30.95 10.13 -5.89
C ILE A 384 -31.15 11.53 -5.34
N TYR A 385 -30.70 12.53 -6.09
CA TYR A 385 -30.82 13.92 -5.71
C TYR A 385 -31.03 14.81 -6.93
N GLU A 386 -31.53 16.00 -6.69
CA GLU A 386 -31.58 17.08 -7.67
C GLU A 386 -30.45 18.07 -7.36
N ASP A 387 -29.60 18.33 -8.35
CA ASP A 387 -28.78 19.54 -8.38
C ASP A 387 -29.67 20.67 -8.92
N ILE A 388 -29.87 21.71 -8.11
CA ILE A 388 -30.69 22.86 -8.47
C ILE A 388 -29.74 24.05 -8.63
N LEU A 389 -29.71 24.59 -9.84
CA LEU A 389 -28.99 25.82 -10.16
C LEU A 389 -30.01 26.94 -10.33
N VAL A 390 -29.94 27.93 -9.46
CA VAL A 390 -30.77 29.16 -9.53
C VAL A 390 -29.90 30.25 -10.11
N THR A 391 -30.35 30.87 -11.20
CA THR A 391 -29.75 32.11 -11.72
C THR A 391 -30.57 33.28 -11.26
N VAL A 392 -29.94 34.22 -10.58
CA VAL A 392 -30.55 35.49 -10.13
C VAL A 392 -29.92 36.58 -10.96
N CYS A 393 -30.75 37.44 -11.55
CA CYS A 393 -30.34 38.62 -12.31
C CYS A 393 -30.57 39.86 -11.48
N CYS A 394 -29.54 40.67 -11.31
CA CYS A 394 -29.61 41.97 -10.67
C CYS A 394 -28.96 43.01 -11.60
N GLN A 395 -29.72 43.96 -12.09
CA GLN A 395 -29.32 44.80 -13.20
C GLN A 395 -28.90 43.93 -14.40
N ASP A 396 -27.76 44.18 -15.02
CA ASP A 396 -27.23 43.39 -16.15
C ASP A 396 -26.38 42.20 -15.70
N GLU A 397 -26.26 41.98 -14.37
CA GLU A 397 -25.37 40.98 -13.79
C GLU A 397 -26.09 39.67 -13.41
N LYS A 398 -25.37 38.54 -13.56
CA LYS A 398 -25.88 37.20 -13.26
C LYS A 398 -25.16 36.61 -12.06
N PHE A 399 -25.95 36.09 -11.14
CA PHE A 399 -25.50 35.41 -9.93
C PHE A 399 -26.07 33.99 -9.91
N THR A 400 -25.33 33.07 -9.34
CA THR A 400 -25.74 31.66 -9.25
C THR A 400 -25.80 31.19 -7.81
N ALA A 401 -26.89 30.51 -7.44
CA ALA A 401 -27.03 29.78 -6.21
C ALA A 401 -27.18 28.27 -6.48
N LYS A 402 -26.43 27.43 -5.78
CA LYS A 402 -26.46 25.98 -5.95
C LYS A 402 -27.06 25.31 -4.73
N TYR A 403 -28.08 24.51 -4.97
CA TYR A 403 -28.74 23.74 -3.93
C TYR A 403 -28.72 22.24 -4.30
N LYS A 404 -28.79 21.41 -3.29
CA LYS A 404 -28.95 19.98 -3.47
C LYS A 404 -30.17 19.51 -2.69
N ASN A 405 -31.14 18.96 -3.41
CA ASN A 405 -32.35 18.37 -2.86
C ASN A 405 -32.24 16.84 -2.91
N VAL A 406 -32.14 16.19 -1.74
CA VAL A 406 -32.05 14.73 -1.66
C VAL A 406 -33.43 14.12 -1.78
N LEU A 407 -33.66 13.36 -2.86
CA LEU A 407 -34.92 12.64 -3.12
C LEU A 407 -34.90 11.25 -2.46
N GLN A 408 -33.75 10.59 -2.49
CA GLN A 408 -33.55 9.27 -1.89
C GLN A 408 -32.12 9.19 -1.34
N ALA A 409 -31.98 9.00 -0.05
CA ALA A 409 -30.67 8.92 0.59
C ALA A 409 -29.90 7.64 0.19
N GLY A 410 -30.62 6.53 -0.09
CA GLY A 410 -30.04 5.30 -0.56
C GLY A 410 -28.84 4.84 0.28
N HIS A 411 -27.77 4.41 -0.39
CA HIS A 411 -26.56 3.91 0.25
C HIS A 411 -25.84 4.96 1.13
N THR A 412 -26.11 6.27 0.96
CA THR A 412 -25.47 7.33 1.76
C THR A 412 -26.11 7.51 3.14
N ALA A 413 -27.24 6.87 3.41
CA ALA A 413 -27.91 6.90 4.71
C ALA A 413 -27.13 6.14 5.80
N MET A 414 -26.23 5.24 5.40
CA MET A 414 -25.50 4.37 6.33
C MET A 414 -24.23 5.08 6.84
N PRO A 415 -24.15 5.35 8.17
CA PRO A 415 -22.96 5.96 8.73
C PRO A 415 -21.74 5.02 8.67
N VAL A 416 -20.58 5.60 8.45
CA VAL A 416 -19.32 4.84 8.48
C VAL A 416 -19.04 4.39 9.91
N PRO A 417 -18.75 3.09 10.16
CA PRO A 417 -18.48 2.59 11.49
C PRO A 417 -17.25 3.28 12.12
N PHE A 418 -17.34 3.64 13.38
CA PHE A 418 -16.24 4.25 14.16
C PHE A 418 -15.61 5.52 13.57
N ALA A 419 -16.23 6.15 12.58
CA ALA A 419 -15.79 7.43 12.03
C ALA A 419 -16.68 8.56 12.54
N GLU A 420 -16.09 9.73 12.69
CA GLU A 420 -16.86 10.96 12.99
C GLU A 420 -17.71 11.34 11.78
N GLN A 421 -18.98 11.62 12.01
CA GLN A 421 -19.87 12.06 10.94
C GLN A 421 -19.66 13.55 10.69
N GLU A 422 -19.22 13.90 9.49
CA GLU A 422 -19.30 15.29 9.04
C GLU A 422 -20.78 15.66 8.83
N LYS A 423 -21.25 16.62 9.62
CA LYS A 423 -22.58 17.21 9.40
C LYS A 423 -22.54 17.96 8.09
N SER A 424 -23.27 17.51 7.07
CA SER A 424 -23.42 18.25 5.82
C SER A 424 -24.12 19.58 6.13
N LYS A 425 -23.41 20.68 5.91
CA LYS A 425 -23.97 22.06 5.96
C LYS A 425 -24.65 22.42 4.63
N GLY A 426 -25.49 21.57 4.09
CA GLY A 426 -26.24 21.91 2.88
C GLY A 426 -27.33 22.94 3.19
N VAL A 427 -27.31 24.03 2.45
CA VAL A 427 -28.43 25.03 2.51
C VAL A 427 -29.62 24.42 1.78
N ALA A 428 -30.77 24.38 2.46
CA ALA A 428 -31.99 23.83 1.85
C ALA A 428 -32.52 24.78 0.77
N PHE A 429 -33.03 24.23 -0.31
CA PHE A 429 -33.68 25.01 -1.36
C PHE A 429 -34.95 25.70 -0.80
N PRO A 430 -35.12 27.00 -1.01
CA PRO A 430 -36.30 27.73 -0.53
C PRO A 430 -37.59 27.20 -1.20
N LYS A 431 -38.52 26.69 -0.39
CA LYS A 431 -39.73 25.93 -0.88
C LYS A 431 -40.66 26.73 -1.78
N LYS A 432 -40.63 28.07 -1.73
CA LYS A 432 -41.54 28.96 -2.47
C LYS A 432 -40.84 29.76 -3.57
N LEU A 433 -39.61 29.34 -3.96
CA LEU A 433 -38.85 30.05 -4.96
C LEU A 433 -39.31 29.58 -6.36
N GLU A 434 -39.78 30.55 -7.17
CA GLU A 434 -40.24 30.34 -8.54
C GLU A 434 -39.46 31.23 -9.51
N GLN A 435 -39.40 30.83 -10.77
CA GLN A 435 -38.83 31.66 -11.84
C GLN A 435 -39.67 32.94 -11.99
N GLY A 436 -39.04 34.08 -12.17
CA GLY A 436 -39.67 35.37 -12.21
C GLY A 436 -39.94 36.00 -10.84
N ALA A 437 -39.66 35.29 -9.73
CA ALA A 437 -39.79 35.83 -8.39
C ALA A 437 -38.89 37.05 -8.19
N VAL A 438 -39.46 38.13 -7.66
CA VAL A 438 -38.76 39.37 -7.37
C VAL A 438 -38.18 39.33 -5.98
N ILE A 439 -36.93 39.68 -5.85
CA ILE A 439 -36.19 39.90 -4.59
C ILE A 439 -36.08 41.43 -4.44
N PRO A 440 -36.90 42.07 -3.57
CA PRO A 440 -37.09 43.52 -3.62
C PRO A 440 -35.82 44.34 -3.32
N VAL A 441 -34.99 43.82 -2.42
CA VAL A 441 -33.71 44.43 -2.06
C VAL A 441 -32.70 43.32 -1.84
N VAL A 442 -31.55 43.41 -2.48
CA VAL A 442 -30.42 42.57 -2.21
C VAL A 442 -29.27 43.33 -1.55
N SER A 443 -28.58 42.71 -0.66
CA SER A 443 -27.28 43.19 -0.16
C SER A 443 -26.21 42.54 -1.03
N ALA A 444 -25.30 43.32 -1.57
CA ALA A 444 -24.17 42.86 -2.38
C ALA A 444 -22.85 43.04 -1.62
N GLU A 445 -22.09 41.97 -1.47
CA GLU A 445 -20.83 41.98 -0.74
C GLU A 445 -19.71 41.40 -1.62
N LYS A 446 -18.62 42.17 -1.80
CA LYS A 446 -17.40 41.66 -2.47
C LYS A 446 -16.69 40.67 -1.56
N LYS A 447 -16.37 39.51 -2.10
CA LYS A 447 -15.59 38.45 -1.46
C LYS A 447 -14.27 38.23 -2.21
N GLN A 448 -13.16 38.38 -1.51
CA GLN A 448 -11.86 38.01 -2.04
C GLN A 448 -11.55 36.56 -1.71
N GLY A 449 -11.21 35.81 -2.70
CA GLY A 449 -10.69 34.44 -2.58
C GLY A 449 -9.29 34.34 -3.14
N PHE A 450 -8.66 33.19 -2.95
CA PHE A 450 -7.37 32.89 -3.54
C PHE A 450 -7.37 31.49 -4.12
N THR A 451 -6.66 31.31 -5.24
CA THR A 451 -6.37 29.98 -5.75
C THR A 451 -5.58 29.16 -4.71
N SER A 452 -5.72 27.86 -4.72
CA SER A 452 -5.02 26.98 -3.78
C SER A 452 -4.27 25.88 -4.52
N PRO A 453 -3.09 25.46 -4.01
CA PRO A 453 -2.32 24.39 -4.61
C PRO A 453 -3.07 23.06 -4.51
N PRO A 454 -2.72 22.07 -5.34
CA PRO A 454 -3.25 20.74 -5.18
C PRO A 454 -2.86 20.19 -3.80
N LYS A 455 -3.73 19.41 -3.17
CA LYS A 455 -3.43 18.79 -1.88
C LYS A 455 -2.32 17.75 -2.03
N ALA A 456 -1.45 17.65 -1.03
CA ALA A 456 -0.46 16.58 -0.94
C ALA A 456 -1.15 15.20 -0.95
N PHE A 457 -0.45 14.19 -1.44
CA PHE A 457 -0.99 12.84 -1.42
C PHE A 457 -1.14 12.31 0.01
N THR A 458 -2.21 11.56 0.24
CA THR A 458 -2.37 10.61 1.34
C THR A 458 -2.21 9.20 0.78
N GLU A 459 -2.15 8.16 1.62
CA GLU A 459 -2.13 6.78 1.08
C GLU A 459 -3.40 6.48 0.27
N ASP A 460 -4.60 6.94 0.72
CA ASP A 460 -5.83 6.83 -0.06
C ASP A 460 -5.68 7.41 -1.46
N THR A 461 -5.26 8.67 -1.57
CA THR A 461 -5.19 9.35 -2.87
C THR A 461 -4.03 8.86 -3.73
N LEU A 462 -2.91 8.43 -3.12
CA LEU A 462 -1.78 7.86 -3.86
C LEU A 462 -2.12 6.47 -4.41
N LEU A 463 -2.74 5.59 -3.60
CA LEU A 463 -3.20 4.29 -4.07
C LEU A 463 -4.20 4.42 -5.23
N SER A 464 -5.12 5.38 -5.15
CA SER A 464 -6.04 5.70 -6.25
C SER A 464 -5.29 6.15 -7.50
N ALA A 465 -4.28 7.02 -7.34
CA ALA A 465 -3.48 7.49 -8.45
C ALA A 465 -2.63 6.36 -9.07
N MET A 466 -2.06 5.46 -8.25
CA MET A 466 -1.35 4.27 -8.73
C MET A 466 -2.28 3.33 -9.51
N GLU A 467 -3.51 3.13 -9.04
CA GLU A 467 -4.50 2.27 -9.68
C GLU A 467 -4.96 2.80 -11.04
N THR A 468 -5.03 4.12 -11.20
CA THR A 468 -5.46 4.78 -12.42
C THR A 468 -4.30 5.24 -13.31
N ALA A 469 -3.06 5.03 -12.89
CA ALA A 469 -1.88 5.42 -13.64
C ALA A 469 -1.84 4.70 -15.00
N GLY A 470 -1.52 5.42 -16.07
CA GLY A 470 -1.47 4.89 -17.43
C GLY A 470 -2.83 4.73 -18.12
N ASN A 471 -3.95 4.91 -17.43
CA ASN A 471 -5.29 4.73 -18.02
C ASN A 471 -5.60 5.63 -19.23
N LYS A 472 -4.87 6.73 -19.41
CA LYS A 472 -5.02 7.64 -20.56
C LYS A 472 -4.25 7.18 -21.80
N GLU A 473 -3.29 6.27 -21.63
CA GLU A 473 -2.34 5.82 -22.65
C GLU A 473 -2.75 4.48 -23.27
N PHE A 474 -3.80 3.84 -22.74
CA PHE A 474 -4.28 2.54 -23.22
C PHE A 474 -5.55 2.66 -24.08
N GLU A 475 -5.65 1.78 -25.08
CA GLU A 475 -6.87 1.59 -25.86
C GLU A 475 -8.05 1.18 -24.97
N LYS A 476 -9.28 1.50 -25.40
CA LYS A 476 -10.49 1.37 -24.58
C LYS A 476 -10.79 -0.06 -24.08
N ASP A 477 -10.23 -1.08 -24.72
CA ASP A 477 -10.51 -2.50 -24.45
C ASP A 477 -9.39 -3.23 -23.68
N THR A 478 -8.30 -2.56 -23.33
CA THR A 478 -7.22 -3.15 -22.52
C THR A 478 -7.58 -3.17 -21.04
N GLU A 479 -7.30 -4.27 -20.36
CA GLU A 479 -7.45 -4.40 -18.92
C GLU A 479 -6.52 -3.41 -18.21
N LYS A 480 -7.11 -2.34 -17.69
CA LYS A 480 -6.38 -1.19 -17.12
C LYS A 480 -5.80 -1.55 -15.76
N LYS A 481 -4.60 -2.08 -15.74
CA LYS A 481 -3.83 -2.32 -14.50
C LYS A 481 -2.83 -1.18 -14.31
N GLY A 482 -3.07 -0.33 -13.34
CA GLY A 482 -2.17 0.76 -12.97
C GLY A 482 -0.81 0.30 -12.44
N LEU A 483 -0.15 1.13 -11.66
CA LEU A 483 1.14 0.81 -11.04
C LEU A 483 1.00 -0.22 -9.92
N GLY A 484 1.55 -1.41 -10.13
CA GLY A 484 1.53 -2.53 -9.19
C GLY A 484 0.15 -3.17 -9.03
N THR A 485 0.14 -4.36 -8.43
CA THR A 485 -1.09 -5.08 -8.08
C THR A 485 -1.57 -4.67 -6.68
N PRO A 486 -2.83 -4.91 -6.31
CA PRO A 486 -3.33 -4.65 -4.96
C PRO A 486 -2.45 -5.25 -3.87
N ALA A 487 -1.93 -6.45 -4.08
CA ALA A 487 -1.06 -7.15 -3.12
C ALA A 487 0.32 -6.47 -2.94
N THR A 488 0.84 -5.78 -3.95
CA THR A 488 2.22 -5.25 -3.96
C THR A 488 2.32 -3.76 -3.62
N ARG A 489 1.26 -2.97 -3.82
CA ARG A 489 1.28 -1.51 -3.61
C ARG A 489 1.71 -1.13 -2.20
N ALA A 490 1.16 -1.80 -1.19
CA ALA A 490 1.53 -1.55 0.21
C ALA A 490 3.03 -1.74 0.47
N ALA A 491 3.61 -2.85 -0.02
CA ALA A 491 5.04 -3.14 0.13
C ALA A 491 5.93 -2.11 -0.57
N ILE A 492 5.49 -1.59 -1.72
CA ILE A 492 6.20 -0.53 -2.46
C ILE A 492 6.23 0.78 -1.66
N LEU A 493 5.11 1.18 -1.07
CA LEU A 493 5.04 2.37 -0.21
C LEU A 493 5.97 2.22 1.00
N GLU A 494 5.94 1.07 1.68
CA GLU A 494 6.84 0.80 2.81
C GLU A 494 8.31 0.81 2.38
N LYS A 495 8.63 0.28 1.20
CA LYS A 495 9.99 0.30 0.64
C LYS A 495 10.47 1.73 0.35
N LEU A 496 9.62 2.60 -0.20
CA LEU A 496 9.93 4.02 -0.42
C LEU A 496 10.20 4.74 0.90
N VAL A 497 9.38 4.51 1.93
CA VAL A 497 9.56 5.09 3.27
C VAL A 497 10.83 4.54 3.91
N SER A 498 10.99 3.20 3.91
CA SER A 498 12.15 2.56 4.53
C SER A 498 13.48 2.89 3.84
N SER A 499 13.46 3.22 2.56
CA SER A 499 14.64 3.69 1.82
C SER A 499 14.97 5.16 2.05
N GLY A 500 14.11 5.91 2.75
CA GLY A 500 14.31 7.33 3.04
C GLY A 500 13.93 8.26 1.88
N TYR A 501 13.29 7.76 0.82
CA TYR A 501 12.85 8.60 -0.31
C TYR A 501 11.53 9.30 -0.04
N VAL A 502 10.76 8.81 0.91
CA VAL A 502 9.43 9.30 1.25
C VAL A 502 9.27 9.37 2.77
N GLU A 503 8.60 10.41 3.23
CA GLU A 503 8.25 10.64 4.64
C GLU A 503 6.73 10.68 4.83
N ARG A 504 6.27 10.16 5.98
CA ARG A 504 4.89 10.33 6.44
C ARG A 504 4.79 11.49 7.41
N LYS A 505 3.95 12.48 7.11
CA LYS A 505 3.61 13.59 8.02
C LYS A 505 2.11 13.60 8.30
N GLY A 506 1.69 13.02 9.41
CA GLY A 506 0.29 12.71 9.67
C GLY A 506 -0.25 11.74 8.62
N LYS A 507 -1.34 12.11 7.94
CA LYS A 507 -1.89 11.31 6.81
C LYS A 507 -1.18 11.58 5.48
N GLN A 508 -0.34 12.62 5.38
CA GLN A 508 0.31 13.02 4.13
C GLN A 508 1.55 12.17 3.86
N ILE A 509 1.79 11.89 2.58
CA ILE A 509 2.99 11.24 2.06
C ILE A 509 3.73 12.26 1.20
N LEU A 510 4.97 12.57 1.59
CA LEU A 510 5.80 13.59 0.97
C LEU A 510 7.13 13.00 0.50
N PRO A 511 7.65 13.41 -0.67
CA PRO A 511 8.99 13.01 -1.07
C PRO A 511 10.03 13.72 -0.18
N SER A 512 11.09 13.02 0.21
CA SER A 512 12.25 13.62 0.86
C SER A 512 13.15 14.34 -0.16
N ALA A 513 14.13 15.10 0.31
CA ALA A 513 15.12 15.72 -0.57
C ALA A 513 15.91 14.66 -1.36
N GLU A 514 16.22 13.51 -0.73
CA GLU A 514 16.85 12.37 -1.39
C GLU A 514 15.96 11.78 -2.48
N GLY A 515 14.64 11.66 -2.22
CA GLY A 515 13.67 11.17 -3.20
C GLY A 515 13.56 12.08 -4.42
N VAL A 516 13.48 13.40 -4.22
CA VAL A 516 13.46 14.38 -5.31
C VAL A 516 14.72 14.29 -6.16
N THR A 517 15.88 14.23 -5.51
CA THR A 517 17.17 14.15 -6.22
C THR A 517 17.35 12.81 -6.94
N ALA A 518 16.84 11.71 -6.40
CA ALA A 518 16.91 10.40 -7.05
C ALA A 518 16.15 10.42 -8.39
N ILE A 519 14.98 11.05 -8.45
CA ILE A 519 14.15 11.11 -9.66
C ILE A 519 14.73 12.04 -10.72
N ALA A 520 15.40 13.13 -10.34
CA ALA A 520 15.93 14.11 -11.29
C ALA A 520 16.86 13.48 -12.36
N ASN A 521 17.57 12.42 -11.99
CA ASN A 521 18.58 11.77 -12.83
C ASN A 521 18.08 10.53 -13.59
N ILE A 522 16.82 10.16 -13.46
CA ILE A 522 16.26 8.97 -14.10
C ILE A 522 15.68 9.37 -15.47
N PRO A 523 15.96 8.63 -16.56
CA PRO A 523 15.34 8.85 -17.86
C PRO A 523 13.81 8.69 -17.82
N ASP A 524 13.11 9.43 -18.68
CA ASP A 524 11.64 9.49 -18.64
C ASP A 524 10.97 8.14 -18.92
N TYR A 525 11.53 7.29 -19.76
CA TYR A 525 10.98 5.95 -20.01
C TYR A 525 10.99 5.03 -18.78
N LEU A 526 11.93 5.22 -17.82
CA LEU A 526 11.93 4.50 -16.54
C LEU A 526 11.02 5.16 -15.49
N LYS A 527 10.59 6.40 -15.73
CA LYS A 527 9.62 7.13 -14.90
C LYS A 527 8.19 6.80 -15.27
N SER A 528 7.97 6.27 -16.48
CA SER A 528 6.64 6.08 -17.05
C SER A 528 5.86 4.97 -16.36
N ALA A 529 4.59 5.24 -16.07
CA ALA A 529 3.63 4.26 -15.63
C ALA A 529 3.19 3.32 -16.75
N SER A 530 3.23 3.78 -18.02
CA SER A 530 2.82 2.98 -19.18
C SER A 530 3.70 1.76 -19.37
N MET A 531 5.02 1.88 -19.22
CA MET A 531 5.93 0.73 -19.27
C MET A 531 5.53 -0.37 -18.29
N THR A 532 5.16 -0.01 -17.05
CA THR A 532 4.71 -0.99 -16.05
C THR A 532 3.43 -1.68 -16.46
N ALA A 533 2.49 -0.92 -17.03
CA ALA A 533 1.22 -1.46 -17.47
C ALA A 533 1.37 -2.37 -18.71
N GLU A 534 2.26 -2.01 -19.65
CA GLU A 534 2.62 -2.87 -20.80
C GLU A 534 3.18 -4.22 -20.33
N TRP A 535 4.07 -4.23 -19.34
CA TRP A 535 4.59 -5.47 -18.77
C TRP A 535 3.49 -6.32 -18.13
N GLU A 536 2.60 -5.73 -17.33
CA GLU A 536 1.51 -6.48 -16.72
C GLU A 536 0.55 -7.05 -17.78
N ASN A 537 0.31 -6.31 -18.86
CA ASN A 537 -0.50 -6.82 -19.98
C ASN A 537 0.17 -8.02 -20.68
N GLU A 538 1.48 -7.94 -20.93
CA GLU A 538 2.23 -9.05 -21.52
C GLU A 538 2.24 -10.29 -20.59
N LEU A 539 2.39 -10.09 -19.28
CA LEU A 539 2.32 -11.17 -18.31
C LEU A 539 0.93 -11.82 -18.25
N LEU A 540 -0.16 -11.04 -18.38
CA LEU A 540 -1.52 -11.56 -18.48
C LEU A 540 -1.74 -12.35 -19.78
N ARG A 541 -1.23 -11.85 -20.90
CA ARG A 541 -1.27 -12.58 -22.17
C ARG A 541 -0.50 -13.90 -22.08
N MET A 542 0.61 -13.92 -21.34
CA MET A 542 1.37 -15.14 -21.07
C MET A 542 0.56 -16.15 -20.25
N GLU A 543 -0.18 -15.73 -19.23
CA GLU A 543 -1.08 -16.60 -18.47
C GLU A 543 -2.16 -17.25 -19.34
N ARG A 544 -2.64 -16.50 -20.32
CA ARG A 544 -3.61 -17.01 -21.31
C ARG A 544 -2.98 -17.88 -22.41
N GLY A 545 -1.65 -18.02 -22.42
CA GLY A 545 -0.92 -18.75 -23.45
C GLY A 545 -0.78 -18.02 -24.79
N GLU A 546 -1.04 -16.71 -24.81
CA GLU A 546 -1.01 -15.85 -26.02
C GLU A 546 0.40 -15.35 -26.34
N THR A 547 1.30 -15.26 -25.36
CA THR A 547 2.71 -14.81 -25.50
C THR A 547 3.67 -15.79 -24.86
N LYS A 548 4.89 -15.88 -25.42
CA LYS A 548 5.94 -16.80 -24.91
C LYS A 548 6.84 -16.07 -23.90
N PRO A 549 7.32 -16.79 -22.86
CA PRO A 549 8.31 -16.27 -21.90
C PRO A 549 9.56 -15.65 -22.56
N ALA A 550 10.06 -16.27 -23.64
CA ALA A 550 11.25 -15.84 -24.35
C ALA A 550 11.09 -14.44 -24.96
N ASP A 551 9.95 -14.17 -25.58
CA ASP A 551 9.68 -12.89 -26.25
C ASP A 551 9.64 -11.73 -25.24
N PHE A 552 8.98 -11.94 -24.09
CA PHE A 552 8.96 -11.00 -22.98
C PHE A 552 10.37 -10.72 -22.43
N MET A 553 11.15 -11.78 -22.16
CA MET A 553 12.51 -11.63 -21.61
C MET A 553 13.47 -10.97 -22.61
N GLN A 554 13.30 -11.17 -23.91
CA GLN A 554 14.06 -10.46 -24.94
C GLN A 554 13.78 -8.95 -24.90
N GLY A 555 12.51 -8.55 -24.74
CA GLY A 555 12.14 -7.14 -24.54
C GLY A 555 12.79 -6.52 -23.30
N ILE A 556 12.87 -7.28 -22.20
CA ILE A 556 13.56 -6.84 -20.98
C ILE A 556 15.07 -6.66 -21.22
N GLY A 557 15.70 -7.57 -21.98
CA GLY A 557 17.10 -7.45 -22.38
C GLY A 557 17.38 -6.17 -23.16
N GLY A 558 16.55 -5.87 -24.17
CA GLY A 558 16.65 -4.62 -24.95
C GLY A 558 16.48 -3.35 -24.11
N LEU A 559 15.55 -3.35 -23.17
CA LEU A 559 15.38 -2.23 -22.23
C LEU A 559 16.62 -2.04 -21.35
N LEU A 560 17.21 -3.11 -20.86
CA LEU A 560 18.43 -3.07 -20.05
C LEU A 560 19.62 -2.54 -20.84
N GLU A 561 19.81 -2.98 -22.07
CA GLU A 561 20.88 -2.51 -22.97
C GLU A 561 20.73 -1.01 -23.24
N ARG A 562 19.52 -0.55 -23.57
CA ARG A 562 19.22 0.88 -23.76
C ARG A 562 19.58 1.69 -22.52
N MET A 563 19.12 1.24 -21.35
CA MET A 563 19.39 1.92 -20.07
C MET A 563 20.91 2.07 -19.81
N LEU A 564 21.69 1.04 -20.07
CA LEU A 564 23.13 1.08 -19.87
C LEU A 564 23.83 1.93 -20.94
N ALA A 565 23.35 1.90 -22.18
CA ALA A 565 23.89 2.75 -23.26
C ALA A 565 23.70 4.23 -22.94
N ASP A 566 22.50 4.63 -22.49
CA ASP A 566 22.22 6.01 -22.08
C ASP A 566 23.13 6.44 -20.92
N LEU A 567 23.31 5.58 -19.92
CA LEU A 567 24.16 5.86 -18.77
C LEU A 567 25.66 5.93 -19.11
N ARG A 568 26.15 5.20 -20.15
CA ARG A 568 27.55 5.29 -20.60
C ARG A 568 27.88 6.67 -21.08
N GLN A 569 26.95 7.39 -21.68
CA GLN A 569 27.15 8.77 -22.20
C GLN A 569 27.24 9.80 -21.05
N ILE A 570 26.78 9.48 -19.85
CA ILE A 570 26.83 10.38 -18.69
C ILE A 570 28.23 10.29 -18.05
N PRO A 571 28.94 11.40 -17.82
CA PRO A 571 30.19 11.39 -17.07
C PRO A 571 29.96 10.80 -15.65
N THR A 572 30.86 9.92 -15.23
CA THR A 572 30.82 9.40 -13.87
C THR A 572 31.14 10.50 -12.89
N VAL A 573 30.21 10.84 -12.02
CA VAL A 573 30.49 11.73 -10.89
C VAL A 573 31.43 10.96 -9.96
N GLN A 574 32.66 11.44 -9.78
CA GLN A 574 33.55 10.91 -8.76
C GLN A 574 32.78 10.95 -7.43
N GLU A 575 32.83 9.85 -6.69
CA GLU A 575 32.22 9.81 -5.36
C GLU A 575 32.71 11.03 -4.59
N SER A 576 31.89 12.07 -4.53
CA SER A 576 32.19 13.19 -3.66
C SER A 576 32.13 12.65 -2.24
N THR A 577 33.30 12.45 -1.65
CA THR A 577 33.49 12.04 -0.26
C THR A 577 32.90 13.06 0.72
N THR A 578 32.37 14.15 0.24
CA THR A 578 31.66 15.18 0.98
C THR A 578 30.14 15.00 0.90
N TYR A 579 29.61 13.92 1.49
CA TYR A 579 28.41 14.11 2.28
C TYR A 579 28.80 15.12 3.36
N ASN A 580 28.12 16.26 3.42
CA ASN A 580 28.10 17.09 4.63
C ASN A 580 27.36 16.29 5.70
N LYS A 581 28.06 15.26 6.20
CA LYS A 581 27.60 14.49 7.34
C LYS A 581 27.68 15.45 8.52
N VAL A 582 26.53 15.93 8.96
CA VAL A 582 26.47 16.79 10.14
C VAL A 582 27.09 15.99 11.29
N SER A 583 28.28 16.37 11.69
CA SER A 583 28.95 15.77 12.85
C SER A 583 28.11 16.04 14.09
N ILE A 584 27.94 15.02 14.92
CA ILE A 584 27.29 15.14 16.22
C ILE A 584 28.28 15.23 17.37
N GLY A 585 29.57 15.12 17.07
CA GLY A 585 30.69 15.18 18.04
C GLY A 585 31.91 14.45 17.50
N ASP A 586 32.97 14.45 18.28
CA ASP A 586 34.20 13.79 17.90
C ASP A 586 34.28 12.35 18.44
N CYS A 587 34.93 11.48 17.68
CA CYS A 587 35.11 10.09 18.04
C CYS A 587 36.02 9.95 19.25
N PRO A 588 35.60 9.32 20.34
CA PRO A 588 36.43 9.17 21.54
C PRO A 588 37.61 8.20 21.35
N VAL A 589 37.70 7.51 20.21
CA VAL A 589 38.76 6.55 19.88
C VAL A 589 39.84 7.19 19.00
N CYS A 590 39.46 7.94 17.94
CA CYS A 590 40.41 8.47 16.97
C CYS A 590 40.31 9.99 16.74
N GLY A 591 39.40 10.69 17.41
CA GLY A 591 39.18 12.14 17.28
C GLY A 591 38.50 12.61 16.01
N LYS A 592 38.22 11.75 15.02
CA LYS A 592 37.51 12.13 13.78
C LYS A 592 36.01 12.30 14.01
N PRO A 593 35.32 13.09 13.19
CA PRO A 593 33.89 13.35 13.36
C PRO A 593 33.05 12.07 13.45
N VAL A 594 32.08 12.03 14.36
CA VAL A 594 31.04 11.01 14.43
C VAL A 594 29.80 11.54 13.70
N CYS A 595 29.29 10.76 12.76
CA CYS A 595 28.19 11.11 11.90
C CYS A 595 26.97 10.25 12.19
N GLU A 596 25.76 10.80 11.93
CA GLU A 596 24.53 10.06 12.08
C GLU A 596 24.28 9.13 10.88
N GLY A 597 24.18 7.83 11.13
CA GLY A 597 23.71 6.83 10.21
C GLY A 597 22.26 6.42 10.50
N ARG A 598 21.72 5.53 9.66
CA ARG A 598 20.34 5.03 9.81
C ARG A 598 20.16 4.22 11.10
N GLN A 599 21.07 3.30 11.39
CA GLN A 599 20.97 2.37 12.53
C GLN A 599 21.91 2.73 13.68
N ASN A 600 22.88 3.63 13.45
CA ASN A 600 23.92 3.98 14.40
C ASN A 600 24.44 5.41 14.17
N PHE A 601 25.21 5.89 15.13
CA PHE A 601 26.12 7.01 14.98
C PHE A 601 27.52 6.43 14.89
N TYR A 602 28.26 6.71 13.81
CA TYR A 602 29.52 6.04 13.49
C TYR A 602 30.64 7.03 13.18
N CYS A 603 31.87 6.61 13.47
CA CYS A 603 33.05 7.39 13.13
C CYS A 603 33.18 7.54 11.61
N SER A 604 33.51 8.75 11.14
CA SER A 604 33.74 9.03 9.71
C SER A 604 34.98 8.32 9.13
N ASP A 605 35.88 7.86 10.00
CA ASP A 605 37.02 7.04 9.62
C ASP A 605 36.61 5.59 9.40
N ARG A 606 36.91 5.05 8.21
CA ARG A 606 36.57 3.66 7.84
C ARG A 606 37.38 2.62 8.62
N ASP A 607 38.55 2.99 9.06
CA ASP A 607 39.44 2.10 9.85
C ASP A 607 39.08 2.10 11.34
N CYS A 608 38.38 3.13 11.80
CA CYS A 608 37.85 3.22 13.14
C CYS A 608 36.52 2.51 13.29
N LYS A 609 36.47 1.46 14.08
CA LYS A 609 35.24 0.64 14.27
C LYS A 609 34.29 1.21 15.33
N PHE A 610 34.49 2.45 15.81
CA PHE A 610 33.62 3.07 16.79
C PHE A 610 32.25 3.38 16.23
N ALA A 611 31.21 2.90 16.90
CA ALA A 611 29.82 3.20 16.60
C ALA A 611 28.91 3.10 17.84
N LEU A 612 27.94 4.00 17.93
CA LEU A 612 26.85 3.98 18.90
C LEU A 612 25.57 3.48 18.20
N TRP A 613 25.12 2.30 18.53
CA TRP A 613 23.93 1.70 17.92
C TRP A 613 22.65 2.31 18.50
N LYS A 614 21.74 2.74 17.63
CA LYS A 614 20.43 3.30 18.04
C LYS A 614 19.61 2.26 18.80
N GLU A 615 19.66 1.00 18.37
CA GLU A 615 19.07 -0.15 19.04
C GLU A 615 20.20 -1.07 19.53
N SER A 616 20.59 -0.95 20.76
CA SER A 616 21.51 -1.86 21.42
C SER A 616 20.75 -2.82 22.35
N LYS A 617 21.24 -4.06 22.54
CA LYS A 617 20.62 -5.02 23.48
C LYS A 617 20.45 -4.42 24.88
N TYR A 618 21.37 -3.59 25.29
CA TYR A 618 21.34 -2.92 26.61
C TYR A 618 20.15 -1.96 26.72
N LEU A 619 19.95 -1.10 25.74
CA LEU A 619 18.86 -0.11 25.73
C LEU A 619 17.50 -0.74 25.41
N SER A 620 17.47 -1.71 24.48
CA SER A 620 16.25 -2.43 24.12
C SER A 620 15.63 -3.18 25.29
N GLY A 621 16.47 -3.73 26.19
CA GLY A 621 16.00 -4.35 27.44
C GLY A 621 15.26 -3.39 28.36
N MET A 622 15.45 -2.08 28.20
CA MET A 622 14.79 -1.02 28.94
C MET A 622 13.78 -0.24 28.09
N LYS A 623 13.33 -0.82 26.98
CA LYS A 623 12.40 -0.23 25.98
C LYS A 623 12.87 1.16 25.51
N LYS A 624 14.17 1.34 25.29
CA LYS A 624 14.78 2.62 24.90
C LYS A 624 15.62 2.49 23.64
N THR A 625 15.57 3.54 22.80
CA THR A 625 16.46 3.73 21.64
C THR A 625 17.35 4.95 21.85
N LEU A 626 18.57 4.90 21.35
CA LEU A 626 19.53 5.99 21.46
C LEU A 626 19.15 7.11 20.47
N THR A 627 18.74 8.26 21.00
CA THR A 627 18.43 9.43 20.18
C THR A 627 19.68 10.23 19.83
N LYS A 628 19.59 11.09 18.79
CA LYS A 628 20.67 12.00 18.41
C LYS A 628 21.16 12.86 19.58
N LYS A 629 20.23 13.40 20.37
CA LYS A 629 20.55 14.21 21.55
C LYS A 629 21.34 13.40 22.58
N MET A 630 20.88 12.20 22.90
CA MET A 630 21.60 11.29 23.82
C MET A 630 22.99 10.96 23.31
N ALA A 631 23.13 10.62 22.03
CA ALA A 631 24.42 10.33 21.41
C ALA A 631 25.38 11.55 21.48
N THR A 632 24.86 12.75 21.18
CA THR A 632 25.66 14.00 21.30
C THR A 632 26.10 14.26 22.73
N ASP A 633 25.23 14.06 23.73
CA ASP A 633 25.59 14.23 25.15
C ASP A 633 26.64 13.18 25.60
N LEU A 634 26.48 11.91 25.16
CA LEU A 634 27.43 10.84 25.44
C LEU A 634 28.83 11.13 24.85
N LEU A 635 28.88 11.61 23.60
CA LEU A 635 30.16 11.99 22.97
C LEU A 635 30.82 13.17 23.64
N LYS A 636 30.05 14.17 24.08
CA LYS A 636 30.59 15.41 24.68
C LYS A 636 30.88 15.30 26.18
N LYS A 637 30.06 14.56 26.93
CA LYS A 637 30.06 14.55 28.40
C LYS A 637 30.30 13.16 29.01
N GLY A 638 30.32 12.12 28.18
CA GLY A 638 30.39 10.73 28.65
C GLY A 638 29.06 10.24 29.28
N ARG A 639 28.07 11.13 29.46
CA ARG A 639 26.79 10.78 30.12
C ARG A 639 25.61 11.58 29.56
N THR A 640 24.40 11.04 29.72
CA THR A 640 23.12 11.71 29.38
C THR A 640 22.05 11.29 30.37
N HIS A 641 21.21 12.24 30.83
CA HIS A 641 20.09 11.96 31.73
C HIS A 641 18.86 11.50 30.96
N VAL A 642 18.28 10.36 31.36
CA VAL A 642 17.08 9.77 30.74
C VAL A 642 16.03 9.55 31.83
N LYS A 643 14.81 10.09 31.62
CA LYS A 643 13.75 10.10 32.64
C LYS A 643 12.84 8.88 32.62
N ASP A 644 12.85 8.10 31.54
CA ASP A 644 11.84 7.11 31.20
C ASP A 644 12.43 5.77 30.72
N PHE A 645 13.45 5.25 31.40
CA PHE A 645 13.84 3.87 31.27
C PHE A 645 12.77 2.96 31.88
N TYR A 646 12.50 1.82 31.23
CA TYR A 646 11.52 0.85 31.71
C TYR A 646 12.20 -0.31 32.45
N SER A 647 11.68 -0.66 33.61
CA SER A 647 12.11 -1.82 34.40
C SER A 647 11.08 -2.96 34.28
N ALA A 648 11.43 -4.04 33.59
CA ALA A 648 10.58 -5.22 33.46
C ALA A 648 10.30 -5.91 34.82
N LYS A 649 11.24 -5.83 35.77
CA LYS A 649 11.04 -6.43 37.13
C LYS A 649 10.04 -5.67 38.00
N LYS A 650 9.88 -4.36 37.79
CA LYS A 650 9.01 -3.51 38.62
C LYS A 650 7.80 -2.97 37.87
N ASP A 651 7.70 -3.28 36.59
CA ASP A 651 6.67 -2.77 35.66
C ASP A 651 6.45 -1.24 35.77
N LYS A 652 7.56 -0.49 35.88
CA LYS A 652 7.56 0.97 36.07
C LYS A 652 8.70 1.63 35.30
N THR A 653 8.47 2.89 34.94
CA THR A 653 9.53 3.75 34.40
C THR A 653 10.37 4.34 35.54
N PHE A 654 11.65 4.62 35.26
CA PHE A 654 12.58 5.23 36.19
C PHE A 654 13.54 6.19 35.47
N ALA A 655 14.13 7.12 36.21
CA ALA A 655 15.14 8.04 35.71
C ALA A 655 16.51 7.61 36.14
N ALA A 656 17.51 7.68 35.26
CA ALA A 656 18.91 7.43 35.54
C ALA A 656 19.80 8.16 34.53
N ASP A 657 21.06 8.33 34.86
CA ASP A 657 22.08 8.78 33.92
C ASP A 657 22.64 7.56 33.18
N LEU A 658 22.55 7.60 31.84
CA LEU A 658 23.23 6.67 30.96
C LEU A 658 24.68 7.14 30.81
N VAL A 659 25.62 6.33 31.25
CA VAL A 659 27.07 6.60 31.19
C VAL A 659 27.70 5.72 30.12
N MET A 660 28.61 6.29 29.35
CA MET A 660 29.37 5.60 28.31
C MET A 660 30.83 5.48 28.69
N ALA A 661 31.36 4.28 28.65
CA ALA A 661 32.77 3.97 28.70
C ALA A 661 33.25 3.40 27.37
N ILE A 662 34.52 3.53 27.06
CA ILE A 662 35.15 2.95 25.87
C ILE A 662 36.02 1.77 26.27
N GLU A 663 35.66 0.57 25.80
CA GLU A 663 36.45 -0.64 26.03
C GLU A 663 36.75 -1.30 24.68
N ASN A 664 38.01 -1.56 24.41
CA ASN A 664 38.49 -2.15 23.15
C ASN A 664 37.94 -1.43 21.88
N GLY A 665 37.86 -0.08 21.93
CA GLY A 665 37.35 0.73 20.81
C GLY A 665 35.84 0.70 20.62
N ARG A 666 35.05 0.13 21.55
CA ARG A 666 33.60 0.04 21.51
C ARG A 666 32.96 0.74 22.70
N ALA A 667 31.78 1.30 22.50
CA ALA A 667 31.00 1.90 23.56
C ALA A 667 30.34 0.82 24.45
N GLN A 668 30.53 0.92 25.73
CA GLN A 668 29.83 0.17 26.79
C GLN A 668 28.95 1.13 27.58
N TYR A 669 27.79 0.66 28.01
CA TYR A 669 26.82 1.47 28.73
C TYR A 669 26.63 0.96 30.16
N SER A 670 26.49 1.91 31.09
CA SER A 670 26.09 1.65 32.48
C SER A 670 25.06 2.69 32.93
N LEU A 671 24.34 2.39 34.02
CA LEU A 671 23.39 3.33 34.62
C LEU A 671 23.98 3.84 35.95
N GLU A 672 23.95 5.17 36.13
CA GLU A 672 24.17 5.82 37.39
C GLU A 672 22.87 6.45 37.91
N PHE A 673 22.55 6.20 39.17
CA PHE A 673 21.40 6.81 39.82
C PHE A 673 21.80 8.08 40.55
N PRO A 674 21.03 9.18 40.44
CA PRO A 674 21.32 10.40 41.18
C PRO A 674 21.37 10.09 42.70
N LYS A 675 22.44 10.51 43.35
CA LYS A 675 22.54 10.41 44.82
C LYS A 675 21.39 11.23 45.41
N THR A 676 20.50 10.59 46.11
CA THR A 676 19.45 11.26 46.88
C THR A 676 20.15 12.18 47.90
N PRO A 677 19.88 13.50 47.97
CA PRO A 677 20.42 14.34 49.01
C PRO A 677 19.94 13.81 50.36
N ALA A 678 20.89 13.55 51.25
CA ALA A 678 20.57 13.15 52.62
C ALA A 678 19.59 14.18 53.20
N LYS A 679 18.41 13.75 53.61
CA LYS A 679 17.50 14.58 54.39
C LYS A 679 18.26 15.04 55.62
N LYS A 680 18.50 16.38 55.68
CA LYS A 680 18.87 17.04 56.94
C LYS A 680 17.65 17.11 57.84
#